data_befb398111db32b5b43735f1bbc98d0f
#
_entry.id   befb398111db32b5b43735f1bbc98d0f
#
_cell.length_a   1.000
_cell.length_b   1.000
_cell.length_c   1.000
_cell.angle_alpha   90.00
_cell.angle_beta   90.00
_cell.angle_gamma   90.00
#
_symmetry.space_group_name_H-M   'P 1'
#
loop_
_entity.id
_entity.type
_entity.pdbx_description
1 polymer ?
#
loop_
_entity_poly.entity_id
_entity_poly.type
_entity_poly.pdbx_seq_one_letter_code
_entity_poly.pdbx_strand_id
1 'polypeptide(L)'
;MITKNYIAKGEGANRFEKIPVQIYETADEAVKAVAREIVDLVQTKAASSEKCVLGLATGVSPIKLYQELVRMHREEGVSFRNVVTFNLDEYLPMPKESEQSYHYFMHHHLFDHIDIDPKNIHIPDGTLEGDEIDKFCRNYEKAIEAAGGIDLQILGIGRTGHIGFNEPGSFITSQTRKVFLNDLTIKDAIKDFGSRNLVPTKAITMGVGTIMQARRVILMAWGEKKAPIIKATVEGRVSDSVPATFLQMHSNVQFVIDESAASELTRADYPWLVSKVDWDDKLIRKAVIRLCQKLKKPILKIEDKDYQDNGLSDLIEKFGSANKVNIAVFNDMQHTISGWPGGKPNADDSTRPERANPYPKRVLIFSPHPDDDVISMGGTEARLVEQGHEVHAVYQTSGNIAVFDDYLYEMMDIADLFAQNMGVSGEGYKQVKETIRNLKPEGSEPKVVLKYKTALRAAEALAACRFMGIPSERVHFLNLPFYETGSVKKNLLGKEDIDIIVNLLREVKPHQIYAAGDLADPHGTHSVCLDAIMQAFDVVCEDDWFKDCYVWLYRGAWLEWEGEKVDMAVPVSPSELSIKRQAIYRHGSQNNGPAYPGDDPREFWQRAEDRNRNTADLYNKLGMAEYEAMEVFVRYMHGK
;
A
#
# COMPACT_ATOMS: atom_id res chain seq x y z
N MET A 1 0.97 9.80 12.92
CA MET A 1 1.37 8.40 12.61
C MET A 1 0.37 7.41 13.21
N ILE A 2 -0.03 6.37 12.48
CA ILE A 2 -1.04 5.39 12.95
C ILE A 2 -0.48 4.51 14.08
N THR A 3 0.79 4.10 13.96
CA THR A 3 1.49 3.28 14.95
C THR A 3 2.93 3.75 15.09
N LYS A 4 3.49 3.66 16.32
CA LYS A 4 4.88 4.00 16.57
C LYS A 4 5.82 2.97 15.93
N ASN A 5 6.77 3.43 15.14
CA ASN A 5 7.87 2.61 14.63
C ASN A 5 9.10 2.75 15.53
N TYR A 6 9.75 1.62 15.84
CA TYR A 6 10.93 1.56 16.68
C TYR A 6 12.17 1.43 15.82
N ILE A 7 12.63 2.54 15.24
CA ILE A 7 13.82 2.54 14.39
C ILE A 7 15.02 2.97 15.22
N ALA A 8 15.98 2.06 15.41
CA ALA A 8 17.22 2.38 16.09
C ALA A 8 18.02 3.45 15.32
N LYS A 9 18.53 4.43 16.04
CA LYS A 9 19.33 5.56 15.53
C LYS A 9 20.67 5.61 16.28
N GLY A 10 21.67 6.25 15.68
CA GLY A 10 22.97 6.44 16.27
C GLY A 10 24.03 5.44 15.82
N GLU A 11 25.18 5.47 16.47
CA GLU A 11 26.35 4.66 16.11
C GLU A 11 26.04 3.16 16.23
N GLY A 12 26.34 2.39 15.19
CA GLY A 12 26.12 0.95 15.13
C GLY A 12 24.69 0.50 14.79
N ALA A 13 23.72 1.42 14.72
CA ALA A 13 22.33 1.08 14.39
C ALA A 13 22.22 0.40 13.01
N ASN A 14 23.09 0.73 12.09
CA ASN A 14 23.16 0.21 10.72
C ASN A 14 24.17 -0.92 10.53
N ARG A 15 24.66 -1.56 11.59
CA ARG A 15 25.76 -2.55 11.51
C ARG A 15 25.48 -3.78 10.63
N PHE A 16 24.22 -4.07 10.33
CA PHE A 16 23.82 -5.16 9.43
C PHE A 16 23.64 -4.70 7.99
N GLU A 17 23.61 -3.39 7.76
CA GLU A 17 23.39 -2.80 6.45
C GLU A 17 24.69 -2.72 5.65
N LYS A 18 24.65 -3.23 4.44
CA LYS A 18 25.78 -3.25 3.50
C LYS A 18 25.69 -2.11 2.48
N ILE A 19 24.57 -1.40 2.48
CA ILE A 19 24.33 -0.18 1.71
C ILE A 19 23.90 0.90 2.70
N PRO A 20 24.40 2.14 2.62
CA PRO A 20 23.92 3.24 3.42
C PRO A 20 22.42 3.49 3.18
N VAL A 21 21.63 3.47 4.25
CA VAL A 21 20.18 3.72 4.21
C VAL A 21 19.83 4.96 5.01
N GLN A 22 19.14 5.89 4.37
CA GLN A 22 18.54 7.05 5.01
C GLN A 22 17.02 6.82 5.10
N ILE A 23 16.52 6.86 6.33
CA ILE A 23 15.11 6.60 6.63
C ILE A 23 14.45 7.92 7.05
N TYR A 24 13.36 8.24 6.38
CA TYR A 24 12.51 9.41 6.65
C TYR A 24 11.16 8.95 7.22
N GLU A 25 10.51 9.82 7.97
CA GLU A 25 9.19 9.55 8.51
C GLU A 25 8.16 9.35 7.39
N THR A 26 8.28 10.16 6.34
CA THR A 26 7.38 10.14 5.18
C THR A 26 8.15 10.13 3.86
N ALA A 27 7.49 9.62 2.81
CA ALA A 27 8.01 9.69 1.45
C ALA A 27 8.20 11.16 0.98
N ASP A 28 7.36 12.09 1.44
CA ASP A 28 7.42 13.49 1.03
C ASP A 28 8.66 14.21 1.57
N GLU A 29 9.05 13.93 2.81
CA GLU A 29 10.32 14.42 3.37
C GLU A 29 11.52 13.87 2.63
N ALA A 30 11.50 12.57 2.34
CA ALA A 30 12.54 11.88 1.60
C ALA A 30 12.71 12.46 0.19
N VAL A 31 11.61 12.69 -0.51
CA VAL A 31 11.57 13.27 -1.85
C VAL A 31 12.18 14.67 -1.87
N LYS A 32 11.85 15.53 -0.91
CA LYS A 32 12.42 16.88 -0.79
C LYS A 32 13.93 16.85 -0.61
N ALA A 33 14.44 15.90 0.19
CA ALA A 33 15.87 15.74 0.40
C ALA A 33 16.59 15.30 -0.89
N VAL A 34 16.03 14.33 -1.64
CA VAL A 34 16.59 13.88 -2.92
C VAL A 34 16.53 15.00 -3.98
N ALA A 35 15.40 15.72 -4.07
CA ALA A 35 15.25 16.84 -4.99
C ALA A 35 16.30 17.93 -4.73
N ARG A 36 16.57 18.24 -3.45
CA ARG A 36 17.60 19.20 -3.06
C ARG A 36 19.00 18.74 -3.50
N GLU A 37 19.35 17.46 -3.27
CA GLU A 37 20.64 16.89 -3.71
C GLU A 37 20.82 17.01 -5.23
N ILE A 38 19.77 16.74 -6.02
CA ILE A 38 19.79 16.89 -7.48
C ILE A 38 19.99 18.36 -7.87
N VAL A 39 19.25 19.28 -7.26
CA VAL A 39 19.34 20.71 -7.58
C VAL A 39 20.71 21.26 -7.22
N ASP A 40 21.26 20.92 -6.07
CA ASP A 40 22.59 21.32 -5.65
C ASP A 40 23.69 20.83 -6.62
N LEU A 41 23.54 19.60 -7.12
CA LEU A 41 24.45 19.05 -8.15
C LEU A 41 24.31 19.83 -9.48
N VAL A 42 23.08 20.08 -9.95
CA VAL A 42 22.79 20.84 -11.18
C VAL A 42 23.40 22.25 -11.10
N GLN A 43 23.20 22.94 -9.98
CA GLN A 43 23.73 24.29 -9.77
C GLN A 43 25.25 24.31 -9.67
N THR A 44 25.85 23.34 -8.99
CA THR A 44 27.31 23.20 -8.87
C THR A 44 27.96 23.02 -10.24
N LYS A 45 27.40 22.13 -11.06
CA LYS A 45 27.87 21.89 -12.43
C LYS A 45 27.67 23.13 -13.33
N ALA A 46 26.54 23.81 -13.21
CA ALA A 46 26.26 25.04 -13.94
C ALA A 46 27.27 26.15 -13.60
N ALA A 47 27.62 26.32 -12.32
CA ALA A 47 28.63 27.29 -11.86
C ALA A 47 30.01 27.02 -12.44
N SER A 48 30.35 25.76 -12.73
CA SER A 48 31.58 25.34 -13.41
C SER A 48 31.47 25.32 -14.94
N SER A 49 30.33 25.75 -15.51
CA SER A 49 30.01 25.64 -16.94
C SER A 49 30.06 24.19 -17.47
N GLU A 50 29.78 23.23 -16.62
CA GLU A 50 29.73 21.82 -16.96
C GLU A 50 28.28 21.34 -17.18
N LYS A 51 28.14 20.27 -17.98
CA LYS A 51 26.87 19.55 -18.06
C LYS A 51 26.68 18.68 -16.80
N CYS A 52 25.44 18.62 -16.32
CA CYS A 52 25.00 17.69 -15.30
C CYS A 52 24.28 16.52 -15.95
N VAL A 53 24.79 15.30 -15.82
CA VAL A 53 24.24 14.11 -16.49
C VAL A 53 23.45 13.31 -15.47
N LEU A 54 22.13 13.23 -15.66
CA LEU A 54 21.20 12.54 -14.76
C LEU A 54 20.68 11.26 -15.40
N GLY A 55 20.77 10.15 -14.69
CA GLY A 55 20.07 8.92 -14.99
C GLY A 55 18.70 8.91 -14.31
N LEU A 56 17.62 8.74 -15.06
CA LEU A 56 16.25 8.88 -14.56
C LEU A 56 15.46 7.57 -14.65
N ALA A 57 14.61 7.34 -13.66
CA ALA A 57 13.70 6.19 -13.57
C ALA A 57 12.25 6.60 -13.87
N THR A 58 11.43 5.64 -14.23
CA THR A 58 9.97 5.78 -14.34
C THR A 58 9.25 4.99 -13.26
N GLY A 59 7.92 4.99 -13.28
CA GLY A 59 7.07 4.33 -12.30
C GLY A 59 6.62 5.24 -11.17
N VAL A 60 5.95 4.67 -10.16
CA VAL A 60 5.26 5.44 -9.11
C VAL A 60 6.24 6.17 -8.17
N SER A 61 7.38 5.56 -7.83
CA SER A 61 8.30 6.11 -6.84
C SER A 61 8.87 7.49 -7.20
N PRO A 62 9.28 7.78 -8.45
CA PRO A 62 9.86 9.09 -8.81
C PRO A 62 8.82 10.18 -9.14
N ILE A 63 7.52 9.90 -9.23
CA ILE A 63 6.52 10.93 -9.58
C ILE A 63 6.60 12.14 -8.65
N LYS A 64 6.59 11.93 -7.35
CA LYS A 64 6.68 13.02 -6.36
C LYS A 64 8.00 13.78 -6.46
N LEU A 65 9.11 13.08 -6.80
CA LEU A 65 10.40 13.72 -7.04
C LEU A 65 10.33 14.67 -8.26
N TYR A 66 9.74 14.24 -9.36
CA TYR A 66 9.59 15.08 -10.54
C TYR A 66 8.67 16.28 -10.27
N GLN A 67 7.58 16.08 -9.55
CA GLN A 67 6.72 17.19 -9.10
C GLN A 67 7.48 18.21 -8.26
N GLU A 68 8.33 17.76 -7.34
CA GLU A 68 9.15 18.66 -6.50
C GLU A 68 10.21 19.40 -7.33
N LEU A 69 10.88 18.75 -8.29
CA LEU A 69 11.81 19.41 -9.21
C LEU A 69 11.11 20.47 -10.06
N VAL A 70 9.90 20.18 -10.56
CA VAL A 70 9.06 21.16 -11.29
C VAL A 70 8.68 22.33 -10.40
N ARG A 71 8.30 22.08 -9.14
CA ARG A 71 8.02 23.13 -8.16
C ARG A 71 9.25 24.03 -7.94
N MET A 72 10.42 23.42 -7.70
CA MET A 72 11.68 24.15 -7.50
C MET A 72 12.08 24.97 -8.74
N HIS A 73 11.84 24.45 -9.96
CA HIS A 73 12.02 25.21 -11.18
C HIS A 73 11.11 26.45 -11.23
N ARG A 74 9.82 26.28 -10.97
CA ARG A 74 8.81 27.34 -11.09
C ARG A 74 8.87 28.37 -9.96
N GLU A 75 9.10 27.92 -8.73
CA GLU A 75 8.99 28.77 -7.53
C GLU A 75 10.36 29.27 -7.05
N GLU A 76 11.41 28.44 -7.21
CA GLU A 76 12.77 28.77 -6.73
C GLU A 76 13.70 29.23 -7.88
N GLY A 77 13.23 29.15 -9.14
CA GLY A 77 14.01 29.62 -10.30
C GLY A 77 15.17 28.68 -10.69
N VAL A 78 15.12 27.41 -10.31
CA VAL A 78 16.14 26.41 -10.70
C VAL A 78 16.11 26.20 -12.20
N SER A 79 17.28 26.35 -12.89
CA SER A 79 17.40 26.10 -14.33
C SER A 79 17.99 24.73 -14.60
N PHE A 80 17.41 24.03 -15.58
CA PHE A 80 17.86 22.70 -16.05
C PHE A 80 18.53 22.76 -17.43
N ARG A 81 18.91 23.93 -17.94
CA ARG A 81 19.53 24.10 -19.27
C ARG A 81 20.86 23.38 -19.43
N ASN A 82 21.61 23.20 -18.36
CA ASN A 82 22.88 22.45 -18.36
C ASN A 82 22.69 20.95 -18.13
N VAL A 83 21.46 20.47 -18.01
CA VAL A 83 21.18 19.05 -17.73
C VAL A 83 21.13 18.24 -19.02
N VAL A 84 21.68 17.02 -18.95
CA VAL A 84 21.52 15.93 -19.94
C VAL A 84 20.90 14.76 -19.19
N THR A 85 19.88 14.11 -19.77
CA THR A 85 19.21 13.00 -19.11
C THR A 85 19.31 11.71 -19.91
N PHE A 86 19.44 10.58 -19.20
CA PHE A 86 19.34 9.23 -19.74
C PHE A 86 18.33 8.43 -18.92
N ASN A 87 17.22 8.01 -19.57
CA ASN A 87 16.25 7.15 -18.92
C ASN A 87 16.71 5.69 -18.90
N LEU A 88 16.31 4.95 -17.87
CA LEU A 88 16.71 3.54 -17.67
C LEU A 88 16.17 2.62 -18.76
N ASP A 89 14.95 2.84 -19.21
CA ASP A 89 14.23 1.83 -19.96
C ASP A 89 13.03 2.36 -20.75
N GLU A 90 12.48 1.50 -21.61
CA GLU A 90 11.21 1.67 -22.30
C GLU A 90 10.67 0.27 -22.68
N TYR A 91 9.35 0.11 -22.66
CA TYR A 91 8.66 -1.08 -23.18
C TYR A 91 8.88 -1.29 -24.68
N LEU A 92 8.81 -2.55 -25.14
CA LEU A 92 9.01 -2.91 -26.53
C LEU A 92 8.02 -4.02 -26.97
N PRO A 93 7.15 -3.77 -28.00
CA PRO A 93 6.97 -2.51 -28.73
C PRO A 93 6.21 -1.45 -27.93
N MET A 94 6.54 -0.16 -28.14
CA MET A 94 5.84 0.94 -27.48
C MET A 94 5.93 2.23 -28.31
N PRO A 95 4.80 2.74 -28.88
CA PRO A 95 4.74 4.06 -29.52
C PRO A 95 4.97 5.17 -28.50
N LYS A 96 5.70 6.23 -28.89
CA LYS A 96 6.04 7.36 -28.00
C LYS A 96 4.81 8.13 -27.50
N GLU A 97 3.75 8.15 -28.30
CA GLU A 97 2.50 8.86 -28.04
C GLU A 97 1.56 8.08 -27.11
N SER A 98 1.85 6.81 -26.85
CA SER A 98 1.06 6.00 -25.93
C SER A 98 1.18 6.54 -24.51
N GLU A 99 0.06 6.70 -23.80
CA GLU A 99 0.04 7.13 -22.39
C GLU A 99 0.82 6.17 -21.46
N GLN A 100 1.02 4.92 -21.88
CA GLN A 100 1.78 3.90 -21.16
C GLN A 100 3.27 3.94 -21.47
N SER A 101 3.72 4.71 -22.47
CA SER A 101 5.14 4.83 -22.79
C SER A 101 5.89 5.62 -21.72
N TYR A 102 7.13 5.24 -21.47
CA TYR A 102 7.99 6.00 -20.57
C TYR A 102 8.42 7.35 -21.19
N HIS A 103 8.39 7.43 -22.51
CA HIS A 103 8.54 8.71 -23.21
C HIS A 103 7.41 9.68 -22.81
N TYR A 104 6.14 9.26 -22.92
CA TYR A 104 4.99 10.08 -22.51
C TYR A 104 5.06 10.41 -21.01
N PHE A 105 5.35 9.41 -20.18
CA PHE A 105 5.47 9.56 -18.73
C PHE A 105 6.46 10.67 -18.36
N MET A 106 7.66 10.66 -18.94
CA MET A 106 8.70 11.64 -18.61
C MET A 106 8.35 13.06 -19.09
N HIS A 107 7.75 13.18 -20.26
CA HIS A 107 7.26 14.46 -20.75
C HIS A 107 6.15 15.00 -19.85
N HIS A 108 5.16 14.17 -19.53
CA HIS A 108 4.02 14.55 -18.70
C HIS A 108 4.42 14.95 -17.26
N HIS A 109 5.39 14.28 -16.65
CA HIS A 109 5.74 14.53 -15.25
C HIS A 109 6.92 15.48 -15.03
N LEU A 110 7.79 15.68 -16.04
CA LEU A 110 9.00 16.47 -15.86
C LEU A 110 9.32 17.37 -17.07
N PHE A 111 9.61 16.79 -18.24
CA PHE A 111 10.32 17.53 -19.30
C PHE A 111 9.54 18.69 -19.88
N ASP A 112 8.21 18.60 -20.02
CA ASP A 112 7.36 19.68 -20.52
C ASP A 112 7.17 20.82 -19.51
N HIS A 113 7.70 20.66 -18.31
CA HIS A 113 7.50 21.60 -17.19
C HIS A 113 8.78 22.32 -16.73
N ILE A 114 9.94 21.99 -17.35
CA ILE A 114 11.26 22.56 -17.03
C ILE A 114 11.96 23.07 -18.30
N ASP A 115 13.04 23.84 -18.13
CA ASP A 115 13.76 24.49 -19.22
C ASP A 115 14.93 23.67 -19.83
N ILE A 116 14.81 22.32 -19.78
CA ILE A 116 15.79 21.42 -20.39
C ILE A 116 15.79 21.54 -21.92
N ASP A 117 16.98 21.49 -22.55
CA ASP A 117 17.06 21.43 -24.04
C ASP A 117 16.59 20.03 -24.50
N PRO A 118 15.58 19.93 -25.39
CA PRO A 118 15.11 18.64 -25.90
C PRO A 118 16.19 17.75 -26.52
N LYS A 119 17.28 18.32 -27.02
CA LYS A 119 18.43 17.59 -27.57
C LYS A 119 19.23 16.83 -26.47
N ASN A 120 19.07 17.21 -25.24
CA ASN A 120 19.73 16.61 -24.09
C ASN A 120 18.88 15.52 -23.42
N ILE A 121 17.70 15.20 -23.96
CA ILE A 121 16.80 14.17 -23.43
C ILE A 121 17.05 12.87 -24.19
N HIS A 122 17.47 11.82 -23.48
CA HIS A 122 17.69 10.50 -24.05
C HIS A 122 16.78 9.49 -23.36
N ILE A 123 15.86 8.91 -24.13
CA ILE A 123 14.94 7.85 -23.70
C ILE A 123 15.07 6.68 -24.68
N PRO A 124 15.12 5.41 -24.25
CA PRO A 124 15.12 4.29 -25.17
C PRO A 124 13.93 4.32 -26.13
N ASP A 125 14.14 3.92 -27.38
CA ASP A 125 13.11 3.96 -28.41
C ASP A 125 12.37 2.61 -28.48
N GLY A 126 11.11 2.61 -28.01
CA GLY A 126 10.23 1.44 -27.98
C GLY A 126 9.65 1.04 -29.35
N THR A 127 9.94 1.78 -30.41
CA THR A 127 9.43 1.49 -31.78
C THR A 127 10.38 0.65 -32.65
N LEU A 128 11.59 0.38 -32.15
CA LEU A 128 12.65 -0.31 -32.89
C LEU A 128 12.38 -1.80 -33.07
N GLU A 129 12.86 -2.34 -34.19
CA GLU A 129 12.71 -3.76 -34.52
C GLU A 129 14.04 -4.40 -34.96
N GLY A 130 14.12 -5.72 -34.83
CA GLY A 130 15.23 -6.54 -35.35
C GLY A 130 16.61 -6.05 -34.87
N ASP A 131 17.56 -5.95 -35.82
CA ASP A 131 18.95 -5.55 -35.57
C ASP A 131 19.13 -4.08 -35.20
N GLU A 132 18.11 -3.26 -35.42
CA GLU A 132 18.13 -1.84 -35.04
C GLU A 132 18.23 -1.67 -33.52
N ILE A 133 17.63 -2.58 -32.76
CA ILE A 133 17.67 -2.55 -31.29
C ILE A 133 19.10 -2.65 -30.78
N ASP A 134 19.89 -3.60 -31.30
CA ASP A 134 21.27 -3.79 -30.84
C ASP A 134 22.17 -2.63 -31.26
N LYS A 135 21.92 -2.04 -32.45
CA LYS A 135 22.62 -0.82 -32.89
C LYS A 135 22.28 0.36 -32.00
N PHE A 136 21.01 0.53 -31.68
CA PHE A 136 20.54 1.56 -30.75
C PHE A 136 21.20 1.41 -29.39
N CYS A 137 21.16 0.22 -28.78
CA CYS A 137 21.74 -0.03 -27.46
C CYS A 137 23.23 0.33 -27.40
N ARG A 138 24.00 -0.07 -28.41
CA ARG A 138 25.42 0.33 -28.52
C ARG A 138 25.60 1.84 -28.65
N ASN A 139 24.74 2.54 -29.37
CA ASN A 139 24.79 3.99 -29.53
C ASN A 139 24.38 4.70 -28.25
N TYR A 140 23.44 4.13 -27.47
CA TYR A 140 23.02 4.65 -26.19
C TYR A 140 24.16 4.64 -25.17
N GLU A 141 24.92 3.54 -25.08
CA GLU A 141 26.14 3.46 -24.25
C GLU A 141 27.18 4.50 -24.67
N LYS A 142 27.43 4.64 -26.00
CA LYS A 142 28.36 5.67 -26.50
C LYS A 142 27.88 7.09 -26.21
N ALA A 143 26.57 7.36 -26.21
CA ALA A 143 26.02 8.66 -25.88
C ALA A 143 26.26 8.99 -24.38
N ILE A 144 26.08 8.00 -23.49
CA ILE A 144 26.40 8.13 -22.06
C ILE A 144 27.90 8.45 -21.89
N GLU A 145 28.78 7.71 -22.56
CA GLU A 145 30.23 7.93 -22.51
C GLU A 145 30.60 9.33 -23.06
N ALA A 146 30.03 9.73 -24.20
CA ALA A 146 30.26 11.03 -24.81
C ALA A 146 29.78 12.21 -23.95
N ALA A 147 28.70 12.00 -23.16
CA ALA A 147 28.22 12.96 -22.17
C ALA A 147 29.13 13.06 -20.93
N GLY A 148 30.15 12.20 -20.82
CA GLY A 148 31.08 12.13 -19.69
C GLY A 148 30.67 11.14 -18.60
N GLY A 149 29.68 10.28 -18.84
CA GLY A 149 29.10 9.35 -17.87
C GLY A 149 28.05 9.98 -16.96
N ILE A 150 27.27 9.17 -16.27
CA ILE A 150 26.17 9.62 -15.42
C ILE A 150 26.72 10.16 -14.08
N ASP A 151 26.38 11.40 -13.73
CA ASP A 151 26.75 12.01 -12.46
C ASP A 151 25.91 11.46 -11.31
N LEU A 152 24.60 11.36 -11.51
CA LEU A 152 23.67 10.83 -10.51
C LEU A 152 22.58 9.99 -11.19
N GLN A 153 22.47 8.72 -10.76
CA GLN A 153 21.45 7.78 -11.21
C GLN A 153 20.35 7.64 -10.16
N ILE A 154 19.12 7.92 -10.54
CA ILE A 154 17.93 7.64 -9.73
C ILE A 154 17.41 6.25 -10.09
N LEU A 155 17.07 5.46 -9.07
CA LEU A 155 16.50 4.12 -9.19
C LEU A 155 15.24 3.98 -8.35
N GLY A 156 14.30 3.17 -8.84
CA GLY A 156 13.33 2.46 -8.03
C GLY A 156 13.76 1.00 -7.84
N ILE A 157 12.95 0.22 -7.12
CA ILE A 157 13.15 -1.23 -6.94
C ILE A 157 11.86 -1.99 -7.18
N GLY A 158 11.92 -3.03 -8.01
CA GLY A 158 10.80 -3.94 -8.20
C GLY A 158 10.68 -4.99 -7.09
N ARG A 159 9.58 -5.74 -7.05
CA ARG A 159 9.35 -6.79 -6.04
C ARG A 159 10.35 -7.94 -6.08
N THR A 160 10.87 -8.23 -7.27
CA THR A 160 11.92 -9.24 -7.49
C THR A 160 13.31 -8.71 -7.20
N GLY A 161 13.45 -7.46 -6.79
CA GLY A 161 14.73 -6.79 -6.62
C GLY A 161 15.36 -6.32 -7.93
N HIS A 162 14.57 -6.23 -8.99
CA HIS A 162 15.05 -5.65 -10.26
C HIS A 162 15.23 -4.14 -10.14
N ILE A 163 16.22 -3.61 -10.85
CA ILE A 163 16.50 -2.19 -11.06
C ILE A 163 16.49 -1.89 -12.56
N GLY A 164 15.69 -0.88 -13.00
CA GLY A 164 15.22 -0.85 -14.38
C GLY A 164 14.49 -2.14 -14.68
N PHE A 165 14.63 -2.70 -15.89
CA PHE A 165 14.15 -4.05 -16.20
C PHE A 165 15.25 -5.11 -16.12
N ASN A 166 16.25 -4.92 -15.22
CA ASN A 166 17.23 -5.95 -14.93
C ASN A 166 16.64 -6.98 -13.96
N GLU A 167 15.92 -7.96 -14.50
CA GLU A 167 15.24 -9.04 -13.79
C GLU A 167 16.24 -10.04 -13.15
N PRO A 168 15.80 -10.90 -12.20
CA PRO A 168 16.60 -12.00 -11.67
C PRO A 168 17.33 -12.77 -12.77
N GLY A 169 18.63 -13.04 -12.56
CA GLY A 169 19.54 -13.64 -13.55
C GLY A 169 20.29 -12.61 -14.41
N SER A 170 20.07 -11.30 -14.21
CA SER A 170 20.88 -10.27 -14.89
C SER A 170 22.31 -10.24 -14.35
N PHE A 171 23.28 -10.08 -15.25
CA PHE A 171 24.70 -10.03 -14.88
C PHE A 171 25.15 -8.63 -14.46
N ILE A 172 26.08 -8.57 -13.52
CA ILE A 172 26.66 -7.31 -13.03
C ILE A 172 27.35 -6.51 -14.14
N THR A 173 27.86 -7.15 -15.19
CA THR A 173 28.55 -6.51 -16.31
C THR A 173 27.62 -6.18 -17.49
N SER A 174 26.30 -6.41 -17.35
CA SER A 174 25.36 -6.15 -18.44
C SER A 174 25.32 -4.69 -18.81
N GLN A 175 25.29 -4.42 -20.12
CA GLN A 175 25.07 -3.11 -20.72
C GLN A 175 23.61 -2.94 -21.18
N THR A 176 23.29 -1.78 -21.77
CA THR A 176 21.97 -1.52 -22.35
C THR A 176 21.63 -2.58 -23.40
N ARG A 177 20.45 -3.21 -23.26
CA ARG A 177 20.02 -4.35 -24.07
C ARG A 177 18.51 -4.54 -24.09
N LYS A 178 18.03 -5.30 -25.05
CA LYS A 178 16.69 -5.86 -25.05
C LYS A 178 16.61 -6.98 -24.00
N VAL A 179 15.52 -7.01 -23.25
CA VAL A 179 15.21 -8.00 -22.23
C VAL A 179 13.79 -8.53 -22.39
N PHE A 180 13.52 -9.71 -21.80
CA PHE A 180 12.18 -10.24 -21.62
C PHE A 180 11.74 -9.94 -20.19
N LEU A 181 10.50 -9.51 -20.02
CA LEU A 181 9.95 -9.19 -18.71
C LEU A 181 9.53 -10.46 -17.97
N ASN A 182 9.76 -10.46 -16.67
CA ASN A 182 9.28 -11.52 -15.78
C ASN A 182 7.75 -11.46 -15.67
N ASP A 183 7.12 -12.61 -15.42
CA ASP A 183 5.67 -12.73 -15.25
C ASP A 183 5.13 -11.83 -14.12
N LEU A 184 5.87 -11.68 -13.02
CA LEU A 184 5.51 -10.76 -11.94
C LEU A 184 5.55 -9.29 -12.38
N THR A 185 6.55 -8.90 -13.17
CA THR A 185 6.64 -7.54 -13.71
C THR A 185 5.50 -7.25 -14.68
N ILE A 186 5.14 -8.22 -15.53
CA ILE A 186 3.98 -8.12 -16.42
C ILE A 186 2.69 -7.98 -15.60
N LYS A 187 2.52 -8.79 -14.54
CA LYS A 187 1.35 -8.70 -13.64
C LYS A 187 1.25 -7.34 -12.97
N ASP A 188 2.38 -6.78 -12.51
CA ASP A 188 2.40 -5.45 -11.87
C ASP A 188 2.00 -4.33 -12.82
N ALA A 189 2.30 -4.49 -14.11
CA ALA A 189 1.98 -3.51 -15.15
C ALA A 189 0.51 -3.58 -15.62
N ILE A 190 -0.24 -4.66 -15.34
CA ILE A 190 -1.64 -4.81 -15.80
C ILE A 190 -2.49 -3.60 -15.42
N LYS A 191 -2.28 -3.03 -14.24
CA LYS A 191 -3.00 -1.85 -13.75
C LYS A 191 -2.83 -0.62 -14.65
N ASP A 192 -1.67 -0.51 -15.33
CA ASP A 192 -1.33 0.63 -16.18
C ASP A 192 -1.80 0.41 -17.63
N PHE A 193 -1.93 -0.87 -18.04
CA PHE A 193 -2.34 -1.28 -19.38
C PHE A 193 -3.80 -1.74 -19.49
N GLY A 194 -4.50 -1.93 -18.36
CA GLY A 194 -5.89 -2.38 -18.31
C GLY A 194 -6.06 -3.90 -18.48
N SER A 195 -5.20 -4.60 -19.23
CA SER A 195 -5.24 -6.07 -19.33
C SER A 195 -3.87 -6.66 -19.59
N ARG A 196 -3.69 -7.96 -19.21
CA ARG A 196 -2.43 -8.70 -19.42
C ARG A 196 -1.98 -8.73 -20.89
N ASN A 197 -2.93 -8.89 -21.80
CA ASN A 197 -2.64 -9.04 -23.24
C ASN A 197 -2.14 -7.74 -23.87
N LEU A 198 -2.35 -6.62 -23.23
CA LEU A 198 -1.88 -5.30 -23.67
C LEU A 198 -0.49 -4.95 -23.10
N VAL A 199 -0.04 -5.65 -22.08
CA VAL A 199 1.30 -5.42 -21.48
C VAL A 199 2.37 -5.99 -22.43
N PRO A 200 3.35 -5.20 -22.87
CA PRO A 200 4.48 -5.69 -23.64
C PRO A 200 5.28 -6.73 -22.83
N THR A 201 5.79 -7.75 -23.51
CA THR A 201 6.58 -8.82 -22.88
C THR A 201 8.09 -8.58 -22.93
N LYS A 202 8.51 -7.46 -23.56
CA LYS A 202 9.90 -7.08 -23.77
C LYS A 202 10.12 -5.63 -23.43
N ALA A 203 11.37 -5.28 -23.17
CA ALA A 203 11.80 -3.90 -22.95
C ALA A 203 13.25 -3.71 -23.45
N ILE A 204 13.63 -2.43 -23.65
CA ILE A 204 15.05 -2.03 -23.71
C ILE A 204 15.38 -1.46 -22.33
N THR A 205 16.46 -1.91 -21.72
CA THR A 205 16.87 -1.43 -20.40
C THR A 205 18.37 -1.20 -20.32
N MET A 206 18.74 -0.12 -19.63
CA MET A 206 20.12 0.12 -19.18
C MET A 206 20.57 -1.06 -18.31
N GLY A 207 21.73 -1.61 -18.60
CA GLY A 207 22.26 -2.77 -17.87
C GLY A 207 22.77 -2.43 -16.48
N VAL A 208 22.89 -3.46 -15.63
CA VAL A 208 23.48 -3.30 -14.28
C VAL A 208 24.86 -2.68 -14.36
N GLY A 209 25.72 -3.14 -15.32
CA GLY A 209 27.08 -2.61 -15.49
C GLY A 209 27.12 -1.12 -15.82
N THR A 210 26.17 -0.65 -16.63
CA THR A 210 26.03 0.76 -16.95
C THR A 210 25.59 1.58 -15.74
N ILE A 211 24.59 1.08 -14.99
CA ILE A 211 24.14 1.69 -13.72
C ILE A 211 25.29 1.79 -12.72
N MET A 212 26.09 0.74 -12.59
CA MET A 212 27.23 0.66 -11.67
C MET A 212 28.39 1.62 -12.02
N GLN A 213 28.41 2.19 -13.23
CA GLN A 213 29.40 3.20 -13.63
C GLN A 213 28.98 4.63 -13.28
N ALA A 214 27.75 4.86 -12.82
CA ALA A 214 27.33 6.18 -12.35
C ALA A 214 28.20 6.63 -11.15
N ARG A 215 28.47 7.94 -11.04
CA ARG A 215 29.28 8.48 -9.92
C ARG A 215 28.55 8.43 -8.59
N ARG A 216 27.24 8.57 -8.64
CA ARG A 216 26.33 8.52 -7.50
C ARG A 216 25.09 7.73 -7.89
N VAL A 217 24.60 6.87 -6.99
CA VAL A 217 23.32 6.15 -7.17
C VAL A 217 22.43 6.43 -5.97
N ILE A 218 21.19 6.83 -6.23
CA ILE A 218 20.14 6.94 -5.20
C ILE A 218 18.99 6.00 -5.59
N LEU A 219 18.70 5.04 -4.72
CA LEU A 219 17.53 4.19 -4.85
C LEU A 219 16.43 4.65 -3.90
N MET A 220 15.23 4.88 -4.43
CA MET A 220 14.06 5.32 -3.68
C MET A 220 13.03 4.19 -3.58
N ALA A 221 12.48 3.97 -2.38
CA ALA A 221 11.40 3.01 -2.17
C ALA A 221 10.48 3.45 -1.03
N TRP A 222 9.17 3.31 -1.26
CA TRP A 222 8.11 3.73 -0.36
C TRP A 222 7.15 2.60 -0.04
N GLY A 223 6.71 2.55 1.22
CA GLY A 223 5.63 1.69 1.69
C GLY A 223 6.08 0.28 2.09
N GLU A 224 5.27 -0.32 2.94
CA GLU A 224 5.50 -1.61 3.61
C GLU A 224 5.72 -2.78 2.64
N LYS A 225 5.08 -2.75 1.46
CA LYS A 225 5.30 -3.77 0.40
C LYS A 225 6.75 -3.85 -0.09
N LYS A 226 7.54 -2.80 0.12
CA LYS A 226 8.96 -2.77 -0.25
C LYS A 226 9.88 -3.32 0.85
N ALA A 227 9.40 -3.45 2.10
CA ALA A 227 10.22 -3.85 3.22
C ALA A 227 10.97 -5.18 3.02
N PRO A 228 10.34 -6.27 2.52
CA PRO A 228 11.04 -7.53 2.31
C PRO A 228 12.20 -7.42 1.32
N ILE A 229 11.98 -6.72 0.19
CA ILE A 229 13.00 -6.59 -0.84
C ILE A 229 14.10 -5.59 -0.46
N ILE A 230 13.77 -4.56 0.32
CA ILE A 230 14.75 -3.64 0.91
C ILE A 230 15.65 -4.41 1.87
N LYS A 231 15.09 -5.19 2.80
CA LYS A 231 15.89 -6.05 3.70
C LYS A 231 16.80 -7.01 2.92
N ALA A 232 16.24 -7.73 1.95
CA ALA A 232 17.00 -8.67 1.12
C ALA A 232 18.15 -7.97 0.37
N THR A 233 17.93 -6.74 -0.10
CA THR A 233 18.92 -5.97 -0.85
C THR A 233 20.00 -5.37 0.05
N VAL A 234 19.60 -4.81 1.20
CA VAL A 234 20.48 -4.03 2.07
C VAL A 234 21.29 -4.94 3.01
N GLU A 235 20.66 -5.96 3.61
CA GLU A 235 21.25 -6.85 4.61
C GLU A 235 21.63 -8.23 4.03
N GLY A 236 21.03 -8.62 2.90
CA GLY A 236 21.22 -9.91 2.25
C GLY A 236 22.60 -10.08 1.61
N ARG A 237 22.84 -11.24 1.00
CA ARG A 237 24.07 -11.50 0.22
C ARG A 237 23.89 -10.98 -1.20
N VAL A 238 24.99 -10.56 -1.82
CA VAL A 238 25.03 -10.21 -3.24
C VAL A 238 24.63 -11.44 -4.07
N SER A 239 23.64 -11.28 -4.93
CA SER A 239 23.10 -12.36 -5.75
C SER A 239 22.40 -11.78 -7.00
N ASP A 240 22.54 -12.49 -8.11
CA ASP A 240 21.78 -12.22 -9.36
C ASP A 240 20.29 -12.55 -9.23
N SER A 241 19.90 -13.35 -8.22
CA SER A 241 18.50 -13.60 -7.89
C SER A 241 17.80 -12.34 -7.34
N VAL A 242 18.57 -11.36 -6.86
CA VAL A 242 18.12 -10.05 -6.42
C VAL A 242 19.09 -9.00 -6.98
N PRO A 243 18.91 -8.56 -8.24
CA PRO A 243 19.90 -7.73 -8.94
C PRO A 243 20.26 -6.43 -8.22
N ALA A 244 19.34 -5.82 -7.47
CA ALA A 244 19.63 -4.64 -6.66
C ALA A 244 20.73 -4.87 -5.62
N THR A 245 21.03 -6.12 -5.22
CA THR A 245 22.12 -6.44 -4.30
C THR A 245 23.51 -6.13 -4.88
N PHE A 246 23.64 -6.04 -6.22
CA PHE A 246 24.90 -5.61 -6.84
C PHE A 246 25.28 -4.19 -6.42
N LEU A 247 24.33 -3.35 -6.04
CA LEU A 247 24.59 -2.01 -5.52
C LEU A 247 25.41 -2.02 -4.23
N GLN A 248 25.48 -3.13 -3.49
CA GLN A 248 26.39 -3.26 -2.34
C GLN A 248 27.87 -3.09 -2.73
N MET A 249 28.22 -3.28 -4.01
CA MET A 249 29.57 -3.11 -4.52
C MET A 249 29.84 -1.72 -5.12
N HIS A 250 28.83 -0.84 -5.15
CA HIS A 250 28.98 0.51 -5.65
C HIS A 250 29.56 1.43 -4.58
N SER A 251 30.59 2.23 -4.95
CA SER A 251 31.34 3.06 -3.98
C SER A 251 30.55 4.25 -3.42
N ASN A 252 29.51 4.71 -4.11
CA ASN A 252 28.73 5.89 -3.73
C ASN A 252 27.23 5.67 -4.02
N VAL A 253 26.63 4.74 -3.29
CA VAL A 253 25.21 4.42 -3.35
C VAL A 253 24.53 4.78 -2.03
N GLN A 254 23.27 5.18 -2.11
CA GLN A 254 22.41 5.39 -0.94
C GLN A 254 20.98 4.95 -1.23
N PHE A 255 20.36 4.30 -0.26
CA PHE A 255 18.93 4.04 -0.27
C PHE A 255 18.24 5.13 0.55
N VAL A 256 17.23 5.75 -0.05
CA VAL A 256 16.39 6.77 0.55
C VAL A 256 14.98 6.19 0.62
N ILE A 257 14.52 5.90 1.82
CA ILE A 257 13.28 5.15 2.04
C ILE A 257 12.45 5.77 3.17
N ASP A 258 11.15 5.47 3.19
CA ASP A 258 10.31 5.80 4.34
C ASP A 258 10.36 4.74 5.44
N GLU A 259 9.84 5.05 6.62
CA GLU A 259 9.81 4.13 7.76
C GLU A 259 9.07 2.83 7.44
N SER A 260 8.05 2.87 6.59
CA SER A 260 7.28 1.70 6.18
C SER A 260 8.13 0.73 5.34
N ALA A 261 8.90 1.25 4.37
CA ALA A 261 9.81 0.44 3.59
C ALA A 261 11.02 -0.09 4.40
N ALA A 262 11.33 0.57 5.54
CA ALA A 262 12.38 0.15 6.46
C ALA A 262 11.94 -0.89 7.50
N SER A 263 10.65 -1.20 7.60
CA SER A 263 10.05 -1.93 8.73
C SER A 263 10.66 -3.31 9.01
N GLU A 264 11.22 -3.98 8.02
CA GLU A 264 11.89 -5.28 8.18
C GLU A 264 13.41 -5.19 8.37
N LEU A 265 14.04 -4.02 8.19
CA LEU A 265 15.47 -3.87 8.50
C LEU A 265 15.74 -4.23 9.97
N THR A 266 16.90 -4.81 10.26
CA THR A 266 17.24 -5.24 11.63
C THR A 266 17.11 -4.09 12.62
N ARG A 267 17.47 -2.87 12.25
CA ARG A 267 17.32 -1.71 13.13
C ARG A 267 15.87 -1.30 13.41
N ALA A 268 14.90 -1.78 12.63
CA ALA A 268 13.47 -1.54 12.84
C ALA A 268 12.77 -2.76 13.44
N ASP A 269 13.10 -3.97 12.97
CA ASP A 269 12.46 -5.21 13.42
C ASP A 269 13.04 -5.73 14.75
N TYR A 270 14.37 -5.56 14.97
CA TYR A 270 15.09 -5.98 16.16
C TYR A 270 15.96 -4.84 16.72
N PRO A 271 15.40 -3.66 17.06
CA PRO A 271 16.17 -2.47 17.41
C PRO A 271 17.09 -2.69 18.62
N TRP A 272 16.72 -3.53 19.56
CA TRP A 272 17.53 -3.91 20.75
C TRP A 272 18.82 -4.64 20.40
N LEU A 273 18.94 -5.23 19.21
CA LEU A 273 20.18 -5.89 18.79
C LEU A 273 21.25 -4.91 18.35
N VAL A 274 20.88 -3.68 17.99
CA VAL A 274 21.77 -2.70 17.34
C VAL A 274 21.96 -1.41 18.11
N SER A 275 21.10 -1.14 19.10
CA SER A 275 21.20 0.03 19.97
C SER A 275 20.56 -0.22 21.32
N LYS A 276 20.85 0.66 22.30
CA LYS A 276 20.06 0.76 23.52
C LYS A 276 18.67 1.28 23.15
N VAL A 277 17.63 0.67 23.71
CA VAL A 277 16.24 1.03 23.46
C VAL A 277 15.54 1.43 24.74
N ASP A 278 14.53 2.30 24.62
CA ASP A 278 13.63 2.60 25.73
C ASP A 278 12.43 1.64 25.66
N TRP A 279 12.39 0.72 26.61
CA TRP A 279 11.41 -0.34 26.67
C TRP A 279 10.04 0.20 27.10
N ASP A 280 9.10 0.34 26.17
CA ASP A 280 7.67 0.47 26.42
C ASP A 280 6.95 -0.87 26.20
N ASP A 281 5.67 -0.93 26.56
CA ASP A 281 4.91 -2.18 26.56
C ASP A 281 4.81 -2.82 25.17
N LYS A 282 4.65 -2.03 24.10
CA LYS A 282 4.57 -2.53 22.71
C LYS A 282 5.93 -3.06 22.21
N LEU A 283 7.04 -2.40 22.56
CA LEU A 283 8.37 -2.89 22.22
C LEU A 283 8.74 -4.16 23.00
N ILE A 284 8.36 -4.24 24.27
CA ILE A 284 8.53 -5.48 25.08
C ILE A 284 7.72 -6.60 24.45
N ARG A 285 6.46 -6.35 24.10
CA ARG A 285 5.59 -7.32 23.40
C ARG A 285 6.23 -7.79 22.09
N LYS A 286 6.72 -6.86 21.26
CA LYS A 286 7.44 -7.17 20.02
C LYS A 286 8.62 -8.10 20.26
N ALA A 287 9.49 -7.75 21.20
CA ALA A 287 10.67 -8.55 21.52
C ALA A 287 10.32 -9.98 21.95
N VAL A 288 9.32 -10.13 22.80
CA VAL A 288 8.88 -11.44 23.29
C VAL A 288 8.23 -12.26 22.18
N ILE A 289 7.37 -11.66 21.35
CA ILE A 289 6.77 -12.33 20.18
C ILE A 289 7.86 -12.83 19.24
N ARG A 290 8.84 -11.97 18.87
CA ARG A 290 9.96 -12.35 18.00
C ARG A 290 10.79 -13.49 18.61
N LEU A 291 11.01 -13.46 19.92
CA LEU A 291 11.72 -14.51 20.63
C LEU A 291 10.95 -15.85 20.60
N CYS A 292 9.63 -15.82 20.86
CA CYS A 292 8.76 -16.98 20.75
C CYS A 292 8.78 -17.60 19.36
N GLN A 293 8.65 -16.78 18.33
CA GLN A 293 8.66 -17.23 16.94
C GLN A 293 10.01 -17.86 16.55
N LYS A 294 11.12 -17.24 16.95
CA LYS A 294 12.48 -17.73 16.70
C LYS A 294 12.75 -19.07 17.38
N LEU A 295 12.34 -19.21 18.63
CA LEU A 295 12.58 -20.41 19.45
C LEU A 295 11.49 -21.47 19.30
N LYS A 296 10.35 -21.11 18.70
CA LYS A 296 9.14 -21.96 18.64
C LYS A 296 8.66 -22.40 20.02
N LYS A 297 8.77 -21.50 21.00
CA LYS A 297 8.32 -21.69 22.39
C LYS A 297 7.20 -20.72 22.70
N PRO A 298 6.12 -21.13 23.40
CA PRO A 298 5.10 -20.20 23.88
C PRO A 298 5.65 -19.28 24.98
N ILE A 299 5.01 -18.12 25.16
CA ILE A 299 5.48 -17.03 26.06
C ILE A 299 5.87 -17.57 27.44
N LEU A 300 4.98 -18.31 28.10
CA LEU A 300 5.21 -18.79 29.47
C LEU A 300 6.28 -19.90 29.62
N LYS A 301 6.89 -20.34 28.50
CA LYS A 301 7.95 -21.35 28.47
C LYS A 301 9.32 -20.78 28.09
N ILE A 302 9.43 -19.45 27.91
CA ILE A 302 10.69 -18.77 27.69
C ILE A 302 11.44 -18.64 29.03
N GLU A 303 12.74 -18.95 29.03
CA GLU A 303 13.60 -18.96 30.21
C GLU A 303 14.60 -17.81 30.19
N ASP A 304 15.24 -17.49 31.33
CA ASP A 304 16.25 -16.41 31.44
C ASP A 304 17.37 -16.57 30.38
N LYS A 305 17.83 -17.80 30.17
CA LYS A 305 18.84 -18.10 29.16
C LYS A 305 18.40 -17.75 27.73
N ASP A 306 17.12 -17.98 27.40
CA ASP A 306 16.57 -17.66 26.08
C ASP A 306 16.66 -16.15 25.81
N TYR A 307 16.37 -15.31 26.80
CA TYR A 307 16.53 -13.85 26.72
C TYR A 307 17.99 -13.43 26.55
N GLN A 308 18.89 -13.99 27.40
CA GLN A 308 20.31 -13.67 27.39
C GLN A 308 20.96 -14.04 26.07
N ASP A 309 20.71 -15.22 25.53
CA ASP A 309 21.26 -15.70 24.26
C ASP A 309 20.74 -14.90 23.03
N ASN A 310 19.68 -14.10 23.22
CA ASN A 310 19.06 -13.31 22.15
C ASN A 310 19.16 -11.79 22.35
N GLY A 311 20.09 -11.32 23.21
CA GLY A 311 20.36 -9.89 23.38
C GLY A 311 19.29 -9.12 24.15
N LEU A 312 18.53 -9.80 25.01
CA LEU A 312 17.40 -9.25 25.78
C LEU A 312 17.68 -9.26 27.30
N SER A 313 18.96 -9.26 27.70
CA SER A 313 19.37 -9.28 29.11
C SER A 313 18.83 -8.10 29.92
N ASP A 314 18.68 -6.93 29.31
CA ASP A 314 18.10 -5.72 29.93
C ASP A 314 16.63 -5.90 30.31
N LEU A 315 15.86 -6.74 29.61
CA LEU A 315 14.52 -7.10 30.06
C LEU A 315 14.56 -7.94 31.35
N ILE A 316 15.51 -8.86 31.46
CA ILE A 316 15.70 -9.63 32.69
C ILE A 316 16.11 -8.71 33.84
N GLU A 317 17.02 -7.75 33.59
CA GLU A 317 17.42 -6.75 34.59
C GLU A 317 16.23 -5.88 35.02
N LYS A 318 15.45 -5.37 34.05
CA LYS A 318 14.28 -4.51 34.32
C LYS A 318 13.20 -5.21 35.12
N PHE A 319 12.89 -6.48 34.84
CA PHE A 319 11.79 -7.23 35.45
C PHE A 319 12.25 -8.16 36.59
N GLY A 320 13.51 -8.51 36.64
CA GLY A 320 14.14 -9.39 37.61
C GLY A 320 14.13 -10.88 37.23
N SER A 321 13.36 -11.32 36.23
CA SER A 321 13.38 -12.68 35.68
C SER A 321 12.53 -12.79 34.39
N ALA A 322 12.83 -13.80 33.55
CA ALA A 322 12.02 -14.15 32.39
C ALA A 322 10.54 -14.41 32.75
N ASN A 323 10.30 -15.13 33.87
CA ASN A 323 8.93 -15.41 34.29
C ASN A 323 8.09 -14.14 34.50
N LYS A 324 8.66 -13.08 35.09
CA LYS A 324 7.95 -11.81 35.27
C LYS A 324 7.68 -11.09 33.95
N VAL A 325 8.63 -11.08 33.01
CA VAL A 325 8.43 -10.56 31.65
C VAL A 325 7.32 -11.34 30.95
N ASN A 326 7.42 -12.67 30.99
CA ASN A 326 6.47 -13.57 30.34
C ASN A 326 5.04 -13.35 30.86
N ILE A 327 4.85 -13.24 32.18
CA ILE A 327 3.53 -13.00 32.80
C ILE A 327 2.99 -11.63 32.35
N ALA A 328 3.83 -10.59 32.37
CA ALA A 328 3.41 -9.25 31.95
C ALA A 328 2.94 -9.24 30.49
N VAL A 329 3.72 -9.80 29.56
CA VAL A 329 3.37 -9.85 28.13
C VAL A 329 2.19 -10.78 27.87
N PHE A 330 2.13 -11.92 28.55
CA PHE A 330 1.01 -12.84 28.41
C PHE A 330 -0.32 -12.18 28.82
N ASN A 331 -0.35 -11.51 29.98
CA ASN A 331 -1.52 -10.80 30.45
C ASN A 331 -1.92 -9.65 29.54
N ASP A 332 -0.93 -8.88 29.07
CA ASP A 332 -1.15 -7.78 28.13
C ASP A 332 -1.80 -8.28 26.83
N MET A 333 -1.25 -9.32 26.21
CA MET A 333 -1.84 -9.92 25.01
C MET A 333 -3.22 -10.54 25.28
N GLN A 334 -3.40 -11.22 26.44
CA GLN A 334 -4.69 -11.78 26.81
C GLN A 334 -5.75 -10.68 26.97
N HIS A 335 -5.37 -9.50 27.45
CA HIS A 335 -6.26 -8.35 27.55
C HIS A 335 -6.70 -7.79 26.20
N THR A 336 -5.97 -8.04 25.09
CA THR A 336 -6.43 -7.64 23.76
C THR A 336 -7.63 -8.47 23.30
N ILE A 337 -7.78 -9.71 23.76
CA ILE A 337 -8.81 -10.65 23.30
C ILE A 337 -10.18 -10.23 23.83
N SER A 338 -11.14 -10.03 22.93
CA SER A 338 -12.50 -9.63 23.28
C SER A 338 -13.56 -10.37 22.47
N GLY A 339 -14.48 -11.04 23.16
CA GLY A 339 -15.73 -11.53 22.56
C GLY A 339 -16.85 -10.47 22.49
N TRP A 340 -16.59 -9.27 23.00
CA TRP A 340 -17.56 -8.18 23.07
C TRP A 340 -16.94 -6.87 22.56
N PRO A 341 -16.71 -6.72 21.25
CA PRO A 341 -16.01 -5.55 20.69
C PRO A 341 -16.76 -4.25 20.94
N GLY A 342 -18.09 -4.28 20.98
CA GLY A 342 -18.94 -3.13 21.31
C GLY A 342 -19.26 -2.96 22.81
N GLY A 343 -18.75 -3.86 23.67
CA GLY A 343 -19.14 -3.91 25.08
C GLY A 343 -20.42 -4.70 25.30
N LYS A 344 -20.77 -4.94 26.57
CA LYS A 344 -21.95 -5.69 26.96
C LYS A 344 -22.71 -4.98 28.10
N PRO A 345 -24.04 -5.24 28.26
CA PRO A 345 -24.80 -4.61 29.33
C PRO A 345 -24.25 -4.98 30.71
N ASN A 346 -24.20 -3.99 31.60
CA ASN A 346 -23.79 -4.14 33.00
C ASN A 346 -22.40 -4.75 33.22
N ALA A 347 -21.45 -4.52 32.26
CA ALA A 347 -20.08 -4.95 32.40
C ALA A 347 -19.30 -4.04 33.37
N ASP A 348 -18.34 -4.63 34.10
CA ASP A 348 -17.28 -3.85 34.74
C ASP A 348 -16.24 -3.47 33.65
N ASP A 349 -16.22 -2.20 33.29
CA ASP A 349 -15.34 -1.65 32.26
C ASP A 349 -14.14 -0.87 32.86
N SER A 350 -13.84 -1.07 34.15
CA SER A 350 -12.75 -0.37 34.85
C SER A 350 -11.39 -0.57 34.17
N THR A 351 -11.16 -1.73 33.57
CA THR A 351 -9.93 -2.07 32.82
C THR A 351 -10.07 -1.99 31.30
N ARG A 352 -11.30 -1.77 30.80
CA ARG A 352 -11.63 -1.68 29.38
C ARG A 352 -12.64 -0.58 29.11
N PRO A 353 -12.21 0.68 29.20
CA PRO A 353 -13.12 1.83 29.07
C PRO A 353 -13.80 1.91 27.68
N GLU A 354 -13.25 1.29 26.64
CA GLU A 354 -13.89 1.16 25.34
C GLU A 354 -15.20 0.37 25.37
N ARG A 355 -15.44 -0.42 26.41
CA ARG A 355 -16.69 -1.17 26.62
C ARG A 355 -17.70 -0.44 27.52
N ALA A 356 -17.30 0.70 28.10
CA ALA A 356 -18.16 1.48 28.99
C ALA A 356 -19.45 1.92 28.28
N ASN A 357 -20.40 2.37 29.09
CA ASN A 357 -21.67 2.90 28.60
C ASN A 357 -21.45 4.02 27.56
N PRO A 358 -22.38 4.21 26.61
CA PRO A 358 -23.71 3.58 26.58
C PRO A 358 -23.69 2.18 25.96
N TYR A 359 -24.71 1.39 26.30
CA TYR A 359 -25.07 0.16 25.63
C TYR A 359 -26.55 0.22 25.24
N PRO A 360 -26.97 -0.11 23.99
CA PRO A 360 -26.10 -0.43 22.85
C PRO A 360 -25.30 0.79 22.35
N LYS A 361 -24.21 0.54 21.62
CA LYS A 361 -23.41 1.59 20.98
C LYS A 361 -23.89 1.85 19.55
N ARG A 362 -23.75 3.09 19.10
CA ARG A 362 -23.75 3.43 17.68
C ARG A 362 -22.35 3.19 17.13
N VAL A 363 -22.26 2.31 16.14
CA VAL A 363 -21.02 1.88 15.51
C VAL A 363 -21.03 2.30 14.06
N LEU A 364 -19.98 2.98 13.61
CA LEU A 364 -19.80 3.42 12.24
C LEU A 364 -18.63 2.68 11.61
N ILE A 365 -18.86 1.94 10.53
CA ILE A 365 -17.83 1.16 9.83
C ILE A 365 -17.58 1.81 8.47
N PHE A 366 -16.43 2.47 8.32
CA PHE A 366 -15.99 3.05 7.05
C PHE A 366 -15.30 2.00 6.20
N SER A 367 -15.79 1.79 5.00
CA SER A 367 -15.27 0.89 3.97
C SER A 367 -14.82 1.73 2.77
N PRO A 368 -13.55 1.70 2.35
CA PRO A 368 -13.07 2.41 1.17
C PRO A 368 -13.86 2.07 -0.09
N HIS A 369 -14.05 0.78 -0.36
CA HIS A 369 -14.90 0.27 -1.44
C HIS A 369 -16.04 -0.58 -0.87
N PRO A 370 -17.13 -0.81 -1.66
CA PRO A 370 -18.24 -1.65 -1.23
C PRO A 370 -17.85 -3.14 -1.17
N ASP A 371 -17.12 -3.59 -0.15
CA ASP A 371 -16.71 -4.97 0.20
C ASP A 371 -15.60 -5.02 1.25
N ASP A 372 -14.82 -3.95 1.42
CA ASP A 372 -13.65 -3.95 2.32
C ASP A 372 -14.02 -4.21 3.80
N ASP A 373 -15.19 -3.79 4.23
CA ASP A 373 -15.78 -4.07 5.55
C ASP A 373 -15.92 -5.59 5.78
N VAL A 374 -16.69 -6.26 4.92
CA VAL A 374 -16.93 -7.70 5.07
C VAL A 374 -15.67 -8.54 4.84
N ILE A 375 -14.76 -8.13 3.93
CA ILE A 375 -13.47 -8.80 3.69
C ILE A 375 -12.57 -8.68 4.93
N SER A 376 -12.54 -7.52 5.56
CA SER A 376 -11.60 -7.22 6.65
C SER A 376 -12.13 -7.62 8.01
N MET A 377 -13.39 -7.26 8.34
CA MET A 377 -13.94 -7.41 9.68
C MET A 377 -15.35 -8.01 9.72
N GLY A 378 -15.78 -8.72 8.67
CA GLY A 378 -17.15 -9.23 8.56
C GLY A 378 -17.59 -10.16 9.70
N GLY A 379 -16.68 -10.86 10.36
CA GLY A 379 -16.97 -11.65 11.57
C GLY A 379 -17.30 -10.76 12.76
N THR A 380 -16.52 -9.71 12.98
CA THR A 380 -16.74 -8.71 14.04
C THR A 380 -18.00 -7.90 13.76
N GLU A 381 -18.24 -7.51 12.50
CA GLU A 381 -19.42 -6.77 12.09
C GLU A 381 -20.70 -7.58 12.37
N ALA A 382 -20.76 -8.86 11.97
CA ALA A 382 -21.86 -9.76 12.27
C ALA A 382 -22.10 -9.87 13.79
N ARG A 383 -21.03 -9.98 14.58
CA ARG A 383 -21.11 -10.04 16.03
C ARG A 383 -21.65 -8.76 16.66
N LEU A 384 -21.23 -7.59 16.17
CA LEU A 384 -21.76 -6.30 16.64
C LEU A 384 -23.28 -6.20 16.42
N VAL A 385 -23.76 -6.66 15.27
CA VAL A 385 -25.20 -6.71 14.96
C VAL A 385 -25.92 -7.71 15.86
N GLU A 386 -25.38 -8.95 16.02
CA GLU A 386 -25.96 -9.98 16.88
C GLU A 386 -26.05 -9.53 18.36
N GLN A 387 -25.05 -8.77 18.82
CA GLN A 387 -25.01 -8.20 20.17
C GLN A 387 -25.92 -6.98 20.34
N GLY A 388 -26.68 -6.58 19.31
CA GLY A 388 -27.72 -5.55 19.37
C GLY A 388 -27.21 -4.12 19.31
N HIS A 389 -25.98 -3.91 18.84
CA HIS A 389 -25.45 -2.56 18.59
C HIS A 389 -26.10 -1.94 17.34
N GLU A 390 -26.15 -0.62 17.30
CA GLU A 390 -26.63 0.15 16.15
C GLU A 390 -25.48 0.31 15.15
N VAL A 391 -25.38 -0.63 14.20
CA VAL A 391 -24.29 -0.68 13.22
C VAL A 391 -24.69 0.05 11.95
N HIS A 392 -23.82 0.97 11.50
CA HIS A 392 -23.90 1.70 10.24
C HIS A 392 -22.74 1.30 9.34
N ALA A 393 -23.02 0.85 8.12
CA ALA A 393 -22.02 0.59 7.08
C ALA A 393 -21.88 1.83 6.18
N VAL A 394 -20.64 2.26 5.93
CA VAL A 394 -20.35 3.50 5.18
C VAL A 394 -19.36 3.21 4.06
N TYR A 395 -19.81 3.30 2.83
CA TYR A 395 -19.00 3.09 1.64
C TYR A 395 -18.51 4.44 1.11
N GLN A 396 -17.19 4.68 1.17
CA GLN A 396 -16.61 5.98 0.86
C GLN A 396 -16.56 6.24 -0.64
N THR A 397 -16.29 5.22 -1.46
CA THR A 397 -16.24 5.31 -2.91
C THR A 397 -17.21 4.34 -3.56
N SER A 398 -17.56 4.58 -4.81
CA SER A 398 -18.44 3.68 -5.56
C SER A 398 -17.81 2.34 -5.94
N GLY A 399 -16.47 2.28 -6.05
CA GLY A 399 -15.75 1.09 -6.55
C GLY A 399 -16.08 0.73 -8.01
N ASN A 400 -16.69 1.65 -8.77
CA ASN A 400 -17.25 1.39 -10.09
C ASN A 400 -16.20 0.98 -11.14
N ILE A 401 -14.99 1.51 -11.09
CA ILE A 401 -13.91 1.17 -12.02
C ILE A 401 -13.41 -0.28 -11.89
N ALA A 402 -13.73 -0.97 -10.79
CA ALA A 402 -13.38 -2.36 -10.56
C ALA A 402 -14.46 -3.36 -11.08
N VAL A 403 -15.50 -2.89 -11.75
CA VAL A 403 -16.52 -3.75 -12.35
C VAL A 403 -16.18 -4.02 -13.81
N PHE A 404 -16.04 -5.29 -14.18
CA PHE A 404 -15.80 -5.68 -15.58
C PHE A 404 -17.02 -5.38 -16.46
N ASP A 405 -16.76 -4.93 -17.68
CA ASP A 405 -17.82 -4.63 -18.66
C ASP A 405 -18.67 -5.84 -19.00
N ASP A 406 -18.04 -7.01 -19.13
CA ASP A 406 -18.75 -8.28 -19.41
C ASP A 406 -19.72 -8.63 -18.28
N TYR A 407 -19.34 -8.41 -17.02
CA TYR A 407 -20.23 -8.65 -15.88
C TYR A 407 -21.40 -7.66 -15.87
N LEU A 408 -21.16 -6.38 -16.12
CA LEU A 408 -22.23 -5.41 -16.27
C LEU A 408 -23.15 -5.77 -17.44
N TYR A 409 -22.59 -6.23 -18.55
CA TYR A 409 -23.35 -6.66 -19.73
C TYR A 409 -24.31 -7.81 -19.38
N GLU A 410 -23.85 -8.83 -18.66
CA GLU A 410 -24.64 -9.94 -18.15
C GLU A 410 -25.79 -9.45 -17.25
N MET A 411 -25.50 -8.52 -16.33
CA MET A 411 -26.53 -7.94 -15.46
C MET A 411 -27.58 -7.15 -16.26
N MET A 412 -27.19 -6.48 -17.34
CA MET A 412 -28.12 -5.80 -18.24
C MET A 412 -29.03 -6.79 -19.01
N ASP A 413 -28.50 -7.97 -19.40
CA ASP A 413 -29.29 -9.01 -20.01
C ASP A 413 -30.38 -9.56 -19.05
N ILE A 414 -29.99 -9.81 -17.79
CA ILE A 414 -30.93 -10.23 -16.74
C ILE A 414 -32.00 -9.17 -16.49
N ALA A 415 -31.62 -7.90 -16.38
CA ALA A 415 -32.52 -6.79 -16.16
C ALA A 415 -33.50 -6.60 -17.34
N ASP A 416 -33.03 -6.76 -18.58
CA ASP A 416 -33.87 -6.67 -19.79
C ASP A 416 -34.92 -7.80 -19.81
N LEU A 417 -34.53 -9.04 -19.46
CA LEU A 417 -35.45 -10.18 -19.34
C LEU A 417 -36.54 -9.93 -18.27
N PHE A 418 -36.17 -9.37 -17.13
CA PHE A 418 -37.15 -9.02 -16.09
C PHE A 418 -38.09 -7.91 -16.56
N ALA A 419 -37.55 -6.87 -17.21
CA ALA A 419 -38.39 -5.79 -17.77
C ALA A 419 -39.40 -6.32 -18.79
N GLN A 420 -38.98 -7.22 -19.69
CA GLN A 420 -39.85 -7.88 -20.64
C GLN A 420 -40.98 -8.66 -19.94
N ASN A 421 -40.64 -9.45 -18.92
CA ASN A 421 -41.63 -10.22 -18.15
C ASN A 421 -42.62 -9.34 -17.39
N MET A 422 -42.20 -8.13 -16.98
CA MET A 422 -43.06 -7.16 -16.29
C MET A 422 -43.83 -6.23 -17.26
N GLY A 423 -43.60 -6.32 -18.56
CA GLY A 423 -44.17 -5.42 -19.56
C GLY A 423 -43.62 -3.99 -19.49
N VAL A 424 -42.42 -3.80 -18.96
CA VAL A 424 -41.72 -2.51 -18.86
C VAL A 424 -40.73 -2.36 -20.01
N SER A 425 -40.54 -1.13 -20.50
CA SER A 425 -39.59 -0.87 -21.58
C SER A 425 -38.14 -1.16 -21.15
N GLY A 426 -37.44 -2.04 -21.88
CA GLY A 426 -36.03 -2.36 -21.71
C GLY A 426 -35.04 -1.46 -22.50
N GLU A 427 -35.50 -0.35 -23.09
CA GLU A 427 -34.72 0.47 -23.99
C GLU A 427 -33.44 1.01 -23.35
N GLY A 428 -33.51 1.41 -22.07
CA GLY A 428 -32.31 1.87 -21.32
C GLY A 428 -31.24 0.81 -21.21
N TYR A 429 -31.61 -0.44 -21.01
CA TYR A 429 -30.63 -1.55 -20.92
C TYR A 429 -29.94 -1.84 -22.26
N LYS A 430 -30.71 -1.73 -23.38
CA LYS A 430 -30.16 -1.87 -24.72
C LYS A 430 -29.13 -0.78 -25.03
N GLN A 431 -29.43 0.47 -24.66
CA GLN A 431 -28.52 1.58 -24.86
C GLN A 431 -27.19 1.36 -24.09
N VAL A 432 -27.25 0.88 -22.85
CA VAL A 432 -26.03 0.57 -22.08
C VAL A 432 -25.23 -0.54 -22.75
N LYS A 433 -25.87 -1.63 -23.17
CA LYS A 433 -25.22 -2.74 -23.88
C LYS A 433 -24.55 -2.27 -25.19
N GLU A 434 -25.19 -1.41 -25.96
CA GLU A 434 -24.60 -0.83 -27.17
C GLU A 434 -23.41 0.07 -26.84
N THR A 435 -23.50 0.85 -25.76
CA THR A 435 -22.39 1.69 -25.30
C THR A 435 -21.19 0.84 -24.94
N ILE A 436 -21.37 -0.24 -24.16
CA ILE A 436 -20.30 -1.17 -23.78
C ILE A 436 -19.65 -1.81 -25.02
N ARG A 437 -20.46 -2.29 -25.99
CA ARG A 437 -19.94 -2.90 -27.22
C ARG A 437 -19.07 -1.95 -28.06
N ASN A 438 -19.32 -0.65 -27.97
CA ASN A 438 -18.62 0.37 -28.74
C ASN A 438 -17.50 1.08 -27.94
N LEU A 439 -17.19 0.59 -26.71
CA LEU A 439 -16.09 1.14 -25.91
C LEU A 439 -14.77 0.95 -26.65
N LYS A 440 -13.99 2.03 -26.72
CA LYS A 440 -12.60 1.95 -27.18
C LYS A 440 -11.71 1.62 -25.98
N PRO A 441 -10.62 0.88 -26.20
CA PRO A 441 -9.68 0.55 -25.12
C PRO A 441 -9.02 1.76 -24.46
N GLU A 442 -9.08 2.92 -25.10
CA GLU A 442 -8.46 4.18 -24.66
C GLU A 442 -9.52 5.22 -24.29
N GLY A 443 -9.44 5.78 -23.09
CA GLY A 443 -10.27 6.88 -22.60
C GLY A 443 -10.99 6.62 -21.27
N SER A 444 -11.65 7.65 -20.72
CA SER A 444 -12.51 7.52 -19.56
C SER A 444 -13.82 6.79 -19.94
N GLU A 445 -14.30 5.94 -19.04
CA GLU A 445 -15.58 5.25 -19.25
C GLU A 445 -16.76 6.25 -19.40
N PRO A 446 -17.73 5.95 -20.28
CA PRO A 446 -18.92 6.78 -20.42
C PRO A 446 -19.71 6.87 -19.10
N LYS A 447 -20.16 8.07 -18.75
CA LYS A 447 -20.91 8.33 -17.51
C LYS A 447 -22.13 7.40 -17.32
N VAL A 448 -22.77 6.99 -18.40
CA VAL A 448 -23.92 6.07 -18.34
C VAL A 448 -23.48 4.69 -17.86
N VAL A 449 -22.33 4.17 -18.31
CA VAL A 449 -21.79 2.88 -17.88
C VAL A 449 -21.37 2.94 -16.41
N LEU A 450 -20.61 3.98 -16.02
CA LEU A 450 -20.21 4.21 -14.63
C LEU A 450 -21.41 4.28 -13.67
N LYS A 451 -22.48 4.96 -14.06
CA LYS A 451 -23.71 5.03 -13.25
C LYS A 451 -24.29 3.64 -12.94
N TYR A 452 -24.30 2.74 -13.91
CA TYR A 452 -24.79 1.38 -13.69
C TYR A 452 -23.81 0.51 -12.91
N LYS A 453 -22.50 0.67 -13.12
CA LYS A 453 -21.48 0.02 -12.30
C LYS A 453 -21.57 0.45 -10.83
N THR A 454 -21.75 1.75 -10.56
CA THR A 454 -22.01 2.29 -9.21
C THR A 454 -23.27 1.67 -8.59
N ALA A 455 -24.38 1.63 -9.34
CA ALA A 455 -25.62 1.06 -8.85
C ALA A 455 -25.52 -0.44 -8.55
N LEU A 456 -24.75 -1.17 -9.37
CA LEU A 456 -24.48 -2.59 -9.16
C LEU A 456 -23.72 -2.83 -7.87
N ARG A 457 -22.60 -2.11 -7.65
CA ARG A 457 -21.80 -2.21 -6.41
C ARG A 457 -22.64 -1.85 -5.18
N ALA A 458 -23.47 -0.81 -5.27
CA ALA A 458 -24.37 -0.42 -4.19
C ALA A 458 -25.43 -1.51 -3.88
N ALA A 459 -26.00 -2.16 -4.91
CA ALA A 459 -26.95 -3.23 -4.73
C ALA A 459 -26.34 -4.47 -4.08
N GLU A 460 -25.10 -4.80 -4.43
CA GLU A 460 -24.32 -5.89 -3.83
C GLU A 460 -24.04 -5.61 -2.35
N ALA A 461 -23.57 -4.41 -2.02
CA ALA A 461 -23.34 -3.97 -0.64
C ALA A 461 -24.63 -3.98 0.21
N LEU A 462 -25.75 -3.48 -0.33
CA LEU A 462 -27.06 -3.59 0.33
C LEU A 462 -27.48 -5.04 0.56
N ALA A 463 -27.17 -5.95 -0.35
CA ALA A 463 -27.46 -7.37 -0.19
C ALA A 463 -26.60 -8.01 0.91
N ALA A 464 -25.33 -7.63 1.03
CA ALA A 464 -24.44 -8.06 2.10
C ALA A 464 -24.90 -7.53 3.47
N CYS A 465 -25.15 -6.22 3.58
CA CYS A 465 -25.67 -5.60 4.80
C CYS A 465 -26.99 -6.22 5.27
N ARG A 466 -27.95 -6.40 4.35
CA ARG A 466 -29.24 -7.06 4.68
C ARG A 466 -29.05 -8.49 5.17
N PHE A 467 -28.12 -9.25 4.58
CA PHE A 467 -27.79 -10.60 5.03
C PHE A 467 -27.21 -10.61 6.43
N MET A 468 -26.41 -9.62 6.78
CA MET A 468 -25.80 -9.47 8.11
C MET A 468 -26.75 -8.84 9.13
N GLY A 469 -27.95 -8.39 8.72
CA GLY A 469 -28.95 -7.80 9.60
C GLY A 469 -28.83 -6.28 9.77
N ILE A 470 -28.07 -5.60 8.92
CA ILE A 470 -27.98 -4.14 8.88
C ILE A 470 -29.12 -3.60 7.99
N PRO A 471 -30.05 -2.79 8.51
CA PRO A 471 -31.16 -2.25 7.74
C PRO A 471 -30.69 -1.16 6.76
N SER A 472 -31.40 -1.01 5.65
CA SER A 472 -30.97 -0.12 4.54
C SER A 472 -30.80 1.34 4.93
N GLU A 473 -31.56 1.83 5.91
CA GLU A 473 -31.45 3.19 6.45
C GLU A 473 -30.15 3.46 7.22
N ARG A 474 -29.37 2.43 7.50
CA ARG A 474 -28.05 2.50 8.14
C ARG A 474 -26.91 2.16 7.17
N VAL A 475 -27.19 2.14 5.89
CA VAL A 475 -26.19 1.93 4.84
C VAL A 475 -25.99 3.23 4.08
N HIS A 476 -24.77 3.76 4.12
CA HIS A 476 -24.43 5.08 3.57
C HIS A 476 -23.47 4.95 2.39
N PHE A 477 -23.81 5.54 1.25
CA PHE A 477 -22.95 5.62 0.07
C PHE A 477 -22.49 7.07 -0.10
N LEU A 478 -21.23 7.37 0.21
CA LEU A 478 -20.70 8.73 0.19
C LEU A 478 -20.34 9.18 -1.23
N ASN A 479 -19.86 8.26 -2.07
CA ASN A 479 -19.40 8.54 -3.43
C ASN A 479 -18.48 9.78 -3.46
N LEU A 480 -17.40 9.76 -2.67
CA LEU A 480 -16.52 10.90 -2.48
C LEU A 480 -15.98 11.43 -3.82
N PRO A 481 -16.10 12.74 -4.09
CA PRO A 481 -15.77 13.37 -5.37
C PRO A 481 -14.35 13.10 -5.88
N PHE A 482 -13.39 12.92 -4.98
CA PHE A 482 -12.01 12.64 -5.38
C PHE A 482 -11.90 11.35 -6.22
N TYR A 483 -12.77 10.37 -5.97
CA TYR A 483 -12.77 9.06 -6.63
C TYR A 483 -13.58 9.04 -7.91
N GLU A 484 -14.68 9.79 -8.00
CA GLU A 484 -15.71 9.69 -9.04
C GLU A 484 -15.29 10.35 -10.38
N THR A 485 -14.07 10.05 -10.83
CA THR A 485 -13.50 10.61 -12.08
C THR A 485 -13.84 9.79 -13.33
N GLY A 486 -14.25 8.53 -13.14
CA GLY A 486 -14.47 7.57 -14.22
C GLY A 486 -13.18 7.02 -14.83
N SER A 487 -12.06 7.20 -14.16
CA SER A 487 -10.77 6.66 -14.56
C SER A 487 -9.98 6.17 -13.35
N VAL A 488 -8.91 5.43 -13.59
CA VAL A 488 -7.96 5.03 -12.53
C VAL A 488 -7.30 6.25 -11.90
N LYS A 489 -7.11 7.34 -12.67
CA LYS A 489 -6.57 8.60 -12.18
C LYS A 489 -7.63 9.34 -11.36
N LYS A 490 -7.33 9.57 -10.09
CA LYS A 490 -8.21 10.23 -9.12
C LYS A 490 -7.87 11.71 -8.98
N ASN A 491 -8.84 12.49 -8.52
CA ASN A 491 -8.60 13.88 -8.12
C ASN A 491 -7.84 13.93 -6.79
N LEU A 492 -7.30 15.11 -6.47
CA LEU A 492 -6.81 15.38 -5.13
C LEU A 492 -8.00 15.49 -4.17
N LEU A 493 -7.79 15.07 -2.92
CA LEU A 493 -8.76 15.22 -1.85
C LEU A 493 -9.10 16.69 -1.66
N GLY A 494 -10.39 17.00 -1.62
CA GLY A 494 -10.91 18.36 -1.51
C GLY A 494 -11.80 18.57 -0.28
N LYS A 495 -12.14 19.84 -0.04
CA LYS A 495 -13.00 20.23 1.09
C LYS A 495 -14.38 19.54 1.04
N GLU A 496 -14.92 19.32 -0.15
CA GLU A 496 -16.23 18.67 -0.33
C GLU A 496 -16.21 17.22 0.19
N ASP A 497 -15.12 16.47 -0.06
CA ASP A 497 -14.94 15.11 0.44
C ASP A 497 -14.98 15.10 1.98
N ILE A 498 -14.28 16.05 2.61
CA ILE A 498 -14.21 16.18 4.08
C ILE A 498 -15.58 16.56 4.66
N ASP A 499 -16.25 17.57 4.06
CA ASP A 499 -17.54 18.06 4.55
C ASP A 499 -18.62 16.94 4.51
N ILE A 500 -18.60 16.03 3.53
CA ILE A 500 -19.49 14.87 3.46
C ILE A 500 -19.29 13.96 4.68
N ILE A 501 -18.03 13.64 5.02
CA ILE A 501 -17.71 12.78 6.17
C ILE A 501 -18.09 13.49 7.48
N VAL A 502 -17.76 14.76 7.64
CA VAL A 502 -18.08 15.57 8.83
C VAL A 502 -19.59 15.59 9.08
N ASN A 503 -20.39 15.78 8.03
CA ASN A 503 -21.86 15.80 8.16
C ASN A 503 -22.38 14.45 8.65
N LEU A 504 -21.91 13.33 8.10
CA LEU A 504 -22.31 12.00 8.55
C LEU A 504 -21.89 11.74 10.01
N LEU A 505 -20.68 12.12 10.39
CA LEU A 505 -20.18 11.97 11.76
C LEU A 505 -21.06 12.75 12.76
N ARG A 506 -21.46 13.99 12.43
CA ARG A 506 -22.34 14.81 13.24
C ARG A 506 -23.78 14.33 13.30
N GLU A 507 -24.26 13.69 12.22
CA GLU A 507 -25.58 13.05 12.18
C GLU A 507 -25.63 11.83 13.11
N VAL A 508 -24.70 10.88 12.94
CA VAL A 508 -24.70 9.60 13.67
C VAL A 508 -24.17 9.75 15.09
N LYS A 509 -23.15 10.60 15.32
CA LYS A 509 -22.43 10.75 16.59
C LYS A 509 -22.02 9.40 17.18
N PRO A 510 -21.16 8.64 16.47
CA PRO A 510 -20.84 7.27 16.83
C PRO A 510 -20.07 7.19 18.16
N HIS A 511 -20.27 6.10 18.89
CA HIS A 511 -19.46 5.76 20.06
C HIS A 511 -18.22 4.96 19.68
N GLN A 512 -18.30 4.26 18.54
CA GLN A 512 -17.16 3.55 17.96
C GLN A 512 -17.14 3.78 16.45
N ILE A 513 -15.93 3.99 15.93
CA ILE A 513 -15.65 4.09 14.49
C ILE A 513 -14.66 2.98 14.14
N TYR A 514 -14.92 2.26 13.08
CA TYR A 514 -13.98 1.36 12.44
C TYR A 514 -13.61 1.92 11.07
N ALA A 515 -12.31 1.92 10.74
CA ALA A 515 -11.81 2.44 9.46
C ALA A 515 -10.66 1.58 8.93
N ALA A 516 -10.49 1.57 7.61
CA ALA A 516 -9.40 0.83 6.98
C ALA A 516 -8.03 1.47 7.28
N GLY A 517 -7.18 0.73 7.99
CA GLY A 517 -5.76 1.05 8.22
C GLY A 517 -4.84 0.31 7.26
N ASP A 518 -5.38 -0.37 6.25
CA ASP A 518 -4.61 -1.07 5.22
C ASP A 518 -4.17 -0.10 4.12
N LEU A 519 -2.94 0.40 4.24
CA LEU A 519 -2.34 1.33 3.29
C LEU A 519 -1.55 0.62 2.17
N ALA A 520 -1.61 -0.72 2.13
CA ALA A 520 -0.94 -1.54 1.12
C ALA A 520 -1.77 -1.73 -0.16
N ASP A 521 -2.89 -1.04 -0.29
CA ASP A 521 -3.72 -0.99 -1.48
C ASP A 521 -2.90 -0.56 -2.71
N PRO A 522 -2.92 -1.35 -3.82
CA PRO A 522 -2.16 -1.03 -5.02
C PRO A 522 -2.59 0.27 -5.73
N HIS A 523 -3.81 0.75 -5.45
CA HIS A 523 -4.38 1.95 -6.09
C HIS A 523 -4.27 3.21 -5.23
N GLY A 524 -3.85 3.08 -3.97
CA GLY A 524 -3.76 4.17 -3.02
C GLY A 524 -5.12 4.73 -2.56
N THR A 525 -6.25 4.09 -2.92
CA THR A 525 -7.59 4.55 -2.53
C THR A 525 -7.78 4.49 -1.01
N HIS A 526 -7.36 3.38 -0.38
CA HIS A 526 -7.47 3.21 1.07
C HIS A 526 -6.74 4.31 1.84
N SER A 527 -5.54 4.69 1.36
CA SER A 527 -4.76 5.77 1.97
C SER A 527 -5.48 7.12 1.89
N VAL A 528 -6.06 7.46 0.72
CA VAL A 528 -6.80 8.72 0.55
C VAL A 528 -8.11 8.71 1.35
N CYS A 529 -8.81 7.57 1.40
CA CYS A 529 -10.02 7.41 2.21
C CYS A 529 -9.72 7.59 3.71
N LEU A 530 -8.63 7.03 4.20
CA LEU A 530 -8.21 7.21 5.58
C LEU A 530 -7.80 8.66 5.86
N ASP A 531 -7.06 9.30 4.95
CA ASP A 531 -6.70 10.72 5.07
C ASP A 531 -7.93 11.64 5.15
N ALA A 532 -8.96 11.36 4.33
CA ALA A 532 -10.24 12.07 4.40
C ALA A 532 -10.91 11.95 5.78
N ILE A 533 -10.91 10.74 6.37
CA ILE A 533 -11.43 10.50 7.71
C ILE A 533 -10.61 11.27 8.75
N MET A 534 -9.27 11.25 8.66
CA MET A 534 -8.40 11.93 9.62
C MET A 534 -8.59 13.45 9.57
N GLN A 535 -8.71 14.05 8.38
CA GLN A 535 -9.04 15.46 8.22
C GLN A 535 -10.44 15.79 8.75
N ALA A 536 -11.42 14.90 8.60
CA ALA A 536 -12.73 15.08 9.20
C ALA A 536 -12.66 15.04 10.74
N PHE A 537 -11.78 14.21 11.33
CA PHE A 537 -11.55 14.21 12.78
C PHE A 537 -10.94 15.52 13.27
N ASP A 538 -10.05 16.17 12.49
CA ASP A 538 -9.53 17.51 12.82
C ASP A 538 -10.67 18.54 12.95
N VAL A 539 -11.76 18.38 12.20
CA VAL A 539 -12.92 19.27 12.24
C VAL A 539 -13.85 18.98 13.41
N VAL A 540 -14.03 17.68 13.77
CA VAL A 540 -14.99 17.28 14.82
C VAL A 540 -14.35 17.03 16.18
N CYS A 541 -13.04 17.17 16.33
CA CYS A 541 -12.30 16.86 17.57
C CYS A 541 -12.77 17.68 18.78
N GLU A 542 -13.33 18.88 18.57
CA GLU A 542 -13.89 19.73 19.62
C GLU A 542 -15.36 19.40 19.94
N ASP A 543 -16.04 18.57 19.12
CA ASP A 543 -17.41 18.17 19.37
C ASP A 543 -17.46 17.25 20.61
N ASP A 544 -18.36 17.50 21.55
CA ASP A 544 -18.40 16.77 22.84
C ASP A 544 -18.54 15.27 22.69
N TRP A 545 -19.32 14.80 21.72
CA TRP A 545 -19.54 13.37 21.47
C TRP A 545 -18.25 12.65 20.99
N PHE A 546 -17.32 13.37 20.33
CA PHE A 546 -16.10 12.76 19.78
C PHE A 546 -15.06 12.44 20.86
N LYS A 547 -15.09 13.18 22.00
CA LYS A 547 -14.15 12.96 23.11
C LYS A 547 -14.23 11.55 23.70
N ASP A 548 -15.43 10.94 23.65
CA ASP A 548 -15.70 9.59 24.16
C ASP A 548 -15.81 8.55 23.02
N CYS A 549 -15.49 8.94 21.78
CA CYS A 549 -15.52 8.06 20.62
C CYS A 549 -14.22 7.24 20.52
N TYR A 550 -14.36 5.94 20.32
CA TYR A 550 -13.25 5.02 20.10
C TYR A 550 -13.06 4.73 18.62
N VAL A 551 -11.86 4.98 18.11
CA VAL A 551 -11.51 4.73 16.71
C VAL A 551 -10.62 3.50 16.62
N TRP A 552 -11.06 2.51 15.85
CA TRP A 552 -10.39 1.26 15.59
C TRP A 552 -9.99 1.17 14.11
N LEU A 553 -8.75 0.84 13.85
CA LEU A 553 -8.26 0.62 12.50
C LEU A 553 -8.16 -0.88 12.25
N TYR A 554 -8.84 -1.34 11.21
CA TYR A 554 -8.78 -2.69 10.72
C TYR A 554 -7.83 -2.80 9.52
N ARG A 555 -7.32 -4.00 9.29
CA ARG A 555 -6.66 -4.45 8.06
C ARG A 555 -7.34 -5.74 7.60
N GLY A 556 -6.89 -6.35 6.53
CA GLY A 556 -7.37 -7.66 6.13
C GLY A 556 -7.68 -7.81 4.66
N ALA A 557 -7.80 -6.72 3.90
CA ALA A 557 -7.91 -6.80 2.45
C ALA A 557 -6.56 -7.22 1.84
N TRP A 558 -5.45 -6.61 2.26
CA TRP A 558 -4.11 -6.84 1.70
C TRP A 558 -3.10 -7.38 2.69
N LEU A 559 -3.05 -6.82 3.90
CA LEU A 559 -2.15 -7.18 4.98
C LEU A 559 -2.93 -7.33 6.30
N GLU A 560 -2.29 -7.83 7.34
CA GLU A 560 -2.82 -7.86 8.69
C GLU A 560 -1.90 -7.09 9.65
N TRP A 561 -2.42 -6.69 10.81
CA TRP A 561 -1.63 -6.06 11.86
C TRP A 561 -0.68 -7.07 12.50
N GLU A 562 0.55 -6.64 12.73
CA GLU A 562 1.51 -7.44 13.51
C GLU A 562 1.06 -7.55 14.96
N GLY A 563 1.26 -8.73 15.56
CA GLY A 563 0.76 -9.07 16.90
C GLY A 563 1.12 -8.07 18.00
N GLU A 564 2.29 -7.40 17.88
CA GLU A 564 2.71 -6.39 18.83
C GLU A 564 1.93 -5.07 18.73
N LYS A 565 1.32 -4.79 17.59
CA LYS A 565 0.53 -3.56 17.38
C LYS A 565 -0.92 -3.69 17.81
N VAL A 566 -1.42 -4.93 17.94
CA VAL A 566 -2.83 -5.22 18.21
C VAL A 566 -3.27 -4.67 19.57
N ASP A 567 -4.35 -3.91 19.58
CA ASP A 567 -5.00 -3.39 20.78
C ASP A 567 -6.33 -4.09 21.07
N MET A 568 -7.00 -4.66 20.06
CA MET A 568 -8.18 -5.51 20.22
C MET A 568 -8.13 -6.69 19.23
N ALA A 569 -8.35 -7.90 19.75
CA ALA A 569 -8.42 -9.13 18.99
C ALA A 569 -9.77 -9.81 19.23
N VAL A 570 -10.54 -10.00 18.17
CA VAL A 570 -11.88 -10.58 18.21
C VAL A 570 -11.83 -12.01 17.67
N PRO A 571 -11.96 -13.04 18.51
CA PRO A 571 -12.08 -14.42 18.03
C PRO A 571 -13.34 -14.59 17.18
N VAL A 572 -13.19 -15.20 16.01
CA VAL A 572 -14.27 -15.47 15.07
C VAL A 572 -14.58 -16.97 15.07
N SER A 573 -15.82 -17.32 15.34
CA SER A 573 -16.28 -18.71 15.36
C SER A 573 -16.45 -19.27 13.93
N PRO A 574 -16.52 -20.60 13.74
CA PRO A 574 -16.80 -21.20 12.43
C PRO A 574 -18.11 -20.69 11.81
N SER A 575 -19.14 -20.42 12.61
CA SER A 575 -20.42 -19.87 12.12
C SER A 575 -20.28 -18.43 11.65
N GLU A 576 -19.58 -17.57 12.39
CA GLU A 576 -19.32 -16.17 11.98
C GLU A 576 -18.41 -16.12 10.74
N LEU A 577 -17.43 -17.02 10.65
CA LEU A 577 -16.58 -17.14 9.47
C LEU A 577 -17.41 -17.52 8.22
N SER A 578 -18.41 -18.42 8.40
CA SER A 578 -19.35 -18.75 7.34
C SER A 578 -20.24 -17.57 6.95
N ILE A 579 -20.70 -16.78 7.93
CA ILE A 579 -21.47 -15.54 7.67
C ILE A 579 -20.62 -14.55 6.87
N LYS A 580 -19.39 -14.30 7.30
CA LYS A 580 -18.42 -13.44 6.59
C LYS A 580 -18.24 -13.88 5.13
N ARG A 581 -17.98 -15.16 4.89
CA ARG A 581 -17.85 -15.72 3.54
C ARG A 581 -19.10 -15.49 2.69
N GLN A 582 -20.27 -15.73 3.27
CA GLN A 582 -21.56 -15.52 2.58
C GLN A 582 -21.83 -14.05 2.29
N ALA A 583 -21.37 -13.12 3.14
CA ALA A 583 -21.43 -11.69 2.88
C ALA A 583 -20.49 -11.30 1.72
N ILE A 584 -19.26 -11.80 1.70
CA ILE A 584 -18.31 -11.58 0.59
C ILE A 584 -18.88 -12.08 -0.74
N TYR A 585 -19.51 -13.26 -0.78
CA TYR A 585 -20.13 -13.80 -2.01
C TYR A 585 -21.23 -12.92 -2.59
N ARG A 586 -21.82 -12.00 -1.84
CA ARG A 586 -22.84 -11.07 -2.36
C ARG A 586 -22.26 -9.95 -3.20
N HIS A 587 -20.95 -9.76 -3.14
CA HIS A 587 -20.22 -8.86 -4.03
C HIS A 587 -19.81 -9.60 -5.31
N GLY A 588 -20.82 -10.03 -6.09
CA GLY A 588 -20.67 -10.89 -7.27
C GLY A 588 -19.74 -10.29 -8.33
N SER A 589 -19.77 -8.97 -8.50
CA SER A 589 -18.86 -8.26 -9.43
C SER A 589 -17.38 -8.44 -9.12
N GLN A 590 -17.03 -8.89 -7.89
CA GLN A 590 -15.67 -9.10 -7.42
C GLN A 590 -15.27 -10.59 -7.32
N ASN A 591 -16.22 -11.52 -7.53
CA ASN A 591 -16.00 -12.96 -7.35
C ASN A 591 -15.41 -13.65 -8.59
N ASN A 592 -15.51 -13.07 -9.79
CA ASN A 592 -15.00 -13.64 -11.04
C ASN A 592 -13.50 -13.38 -11.28
N GLY A 593 -12.74 -13.26 -10.23
CA GLY A 593 -11.36 -12.81 -10.20
C GLY A 593 -11.31 -11.29 -10.01
N PRO A 594 -10.45 -10.80 -9.11
CA PRO A 594 -10.33 -9.36 -8.91
C PRO A 594 -9.83 -8.71 -10.20
N ALA A 595 -10.41 -7.56 -10.55
CA ALA A 595 -9.92 -6.73 -11.65
C ALA A 595 -8.42 -6.43 -11.48
N TYR A 596 -7.97 -6.47 -10.23
CA TYR A 596 -6.59 -6.24 -9.82
C TYR A 596 -6.13 -7.36 -8.86
N PRO A 597 -5.73 -8.53 -9.35
CA PRO A 597 -5.52 -9.73 -8.51
C PRO A 597 -4.34 -9.64 -7.52
N GLY A 598 -3.45 -8.66 -7.64
CA GLY A 598 -2.21 -8.65 -6.84
C GLY A 598 -1.37 -9.92 -7.10
N ASP A 599 -0.64 -10.38 -6.07
CA ASP A 599 0.24 -11.55 -6.16
C ASP A 599 -0.47 -12.88 -5.86
N ASP A 600 -1.58 -12.81 -5.17
CA ASP A 600 -2.33 -13.97 -4.72
C ASP A 600 -3.47 -14.26 -5.70
N PRO A 601 -3.44 -15.39 -6.43
CA PRO A 601 -4.48 -15.72 -7.40
C PRO A 601 -5.78 -16.23 -6.78
N ARG A 602 -5.81 -16.41 -5.45
CA ARG A 602 -6.99 -16.89 -4.74
C ARG A 602 -8.06 -15.80 -4.66
N GLU A 603 -9.31 -16.22 -4.49
CA GLU A 603 -10.43 -15.31 -4.25
C GLU A 603 -10.29 -14.53 -2.94
N PHE A 604 -10.90 -13.36 -2.83
CA PHE A 604 -10.80 -12.50 -1.64
C PHE A 604 -11.21 -13.22 -0.35
N TRP A 605 -12.27 -14.02 -0.37
CA TRP A 605 -12.72 -14.76 0.81
C TRP A 605 -11.69 -15.76 1.34
N GLN A 606 -10.98 -16.46 0.41
CA GLN A 606 -9.92 -17.40 0.80
C GLN A 606 -8.76 -16.69 1.48
N ARG A 607 -8.33 -15.56 0.90
CA ARG A 607 -7.25 -14.75 1.48
C ARG A 607 -7.64 -14.18 2.84
N ALA A 608 -8.89 -13.69 2.98
CA ALA A 608 -9.41 -13.13 4.22
C ALA A 608 -9.46 -14.21 5.34
N GLU A 609 -10.01 -15.39 5.03
CA GLU A 609 -10.06 -16.49 6.00
C GLU A 609 -8.67 -16.97 6.42
N ASP A 610 -7.74 -17.13 5.47
CA ASP A 610 -6.38 -17.55 5.79
C ASP A 610 -5.65 -16.53 6.66
N ARG A 611 -5.84 -15.21 6.43
CA ARG A 611 -5.28 -14.18 7.31
C ARG A 611 -5.84 -14.28 8.71
N ASN A 612 -7.15 -14.41 8.86
CA ASN A 612 -7.78 -14.53 10.17
C ASN A 612 -7.35 -15.82 10.89
N ARG A 613 -7.18 -16.95 10.17
CA ARG A 613 -6.63 -18.19 10.73
C ARG A 613 -5.16 -18.06 11.11
N ASN A 614 -4.35 -17.40 10.29
CA ASN A 614 -2.94 -17.16 10.59
C ASN A 614 -2.77 -16.28 11.84
N THR A 615 -3.65 -15.31 12.05
CA THR A 615 -3.68 -14.50 13.28
C THR A 615 -4.02 -15.35 14.49
N ALA A 616 -5.05 -16.20 14.41
CA ALA A 616 -5.40 -17.14 15.47
C ALA A 616 -4.26 -18.13 15.76
N ASP A 617 -3.60 -18.65 14.73
CA ASP A 617 -2.45 -19.55 14.85
C ASP A 617 -1.23 -18.88 15.52
N LEU A 618 -1.00 -17.59 15.27
CA LEU A 618 0.00 -16.82 16.00
C LEU A 618 -0.32 -16.81 17.50
N TYR A 619 -1.56 -16.48 17.89
CA TYR A 619 -1.97 -16.45 19.30
C TYR A 619 -1.87 -17.83 19.95
N ASN A 620 -2.23 -18.89 19.22
CA ASN A 620 -2.07 -20.27 19.68
C ASN A 620 -0.57 -20.61 19.91
N LYS A 621 0.31 -20.30 18.97
CA LYS A 621 1.77 -20.52 19.10
C LYS A 621 2.39 -19.73 20.25
N LEU A 622 1.83 -18.59 20.59
CA LEU A 622 2.24 -17.79 21.75
C LEU A 622 1.74 -18.37 23.09
N GLY A 623 0.90 -19.40 23.06
CA GLY A 623 0.39 -20.10 24.24
C GLY A 623 -0.93 -19.55 24.78
N MET A 624 -1.66 -18.78 23.95
CA MET A 624 -3.04 -18.36 24.22
C MET A 624 -4.02 -19.50 23.92
N ALA A 625 -5.33 -19.23 23.98
CA ALA A 625 -6.34 -20.21 23.59
C ALA A 625 -6.33 -20.48 22.08
N GLU A 626 -6.70 -21.69 21.70
CA GLU A 626 -6.91 -22.07 20.31
C GLU A 626 -8.24 -21.51 19.82
N TYR A 627 -8.18 -20.69 18.77
CA TYR A 627 -9.32 -20.11 18.07
C TYR A 627 -9.30 -20.53 16.60
N GLU A 628 -10.47 -20.63 15.95
CA GLU A 628 -10.60 -20.93 14.52
C GLU A 628 -10.02 -19.79 13.67
N ALA A 629 -10.37 -18.56 14.01
CA ALA A 629 -9.93 -17.36 13.32
C ALA A 629 -9.96 -16.15 14.28
N MET A 630 -9.26 -15.09 13.94
CA MET A 630 -9.28 -13.83 14.69
C MET A 630 -9.21 -12.64 13.74
N GLU A 631 -10.02 -11.61 14.03
CA GLU A 631 -9.92 -10.28 13.43
C GLU A 631 -9.29 -9.34 14.43
N VAL A 632 -8.36 -8.49 13.97
CA VAL A 632 -7.56 -7.66 14.90
C VAL A 632 -7.60 -6.19 14.51
N PHE A 633 -7.51 -5.35 15.53
CA PHE A 633 -7.69 -3.91 15.42
C PHE A 633 -6.61 -3.18 16.22
N VAL A 634 -6.20 -2.04 15.67
CA VAL A 634 -5.31 -1.08 16.32
C VAL A 634 -6.14 0.15 16.71
N ARG A 635 -5.93 0.65 17.91
CA ARG A 635 -6.59 1.86 18.37
C ARG A 635 -5.91 3.10 17.81
N TYR A 636 -6.68 3.97 17.19
CA TYR A 636 -6.24 5.31 16.83
C TYR A 636 -6.69 6.32 17.90
N MET A 637 -5.77 7.19 18.31
CA MET A 637 -6.05 8.28 19.25
C MET A 637 -5.70 9.60 18.58
N HIS A 638 -6.76 10.38 18.27
CA HIS A 638 -6.59 11.67 17.63
C HIS A 638 -5.86 12.66 18.56
N GLY A 639 -4.85 13.37 18.03
CA GLY A 639 -4.11 14.39 18.78
C GLY A 639 -3.16 13.87 19.87
N LYS A 640 -2.86 12.58 19.90
CA LYS A 640 -1.91 11.97 20.86
C LYS A 640 -0.75 11.31 20.17
#